data_741ea70d56970be696e1dda3846bcffb
#
_entry.id   741ea70d56970be696e1dda3846bcffb
#
_cell.length_a   1.000
_cell.length_b   1.000
_cell.length_c   1.000
_cell.angle_alpha   90.00
_cell.angle_beta   90.00
_cell.angle_gamma   90.00
#
_symmetry.space_group_name_H-M   'P 1'
#
loop_
_entity.id
_entity.type
_entity.pdbx_description
1 polymer ?
#
loop_
_entity_poly.entity_id
_entity_poly.type
_entity_poly.pdbx_seq_one_letter_code
_entity_poly.pdbx_strand_id
1 'polypeptide(L)'
;LKLASQIEKINTMHELYPKRLIEVDLPIKRISEHAQNEKNLRSGHPWHLHIWWARRPWGACRAVALASFLPAPTDERCPESFIVKASAILSVFGLSPNGATREQLQDSLLKFVGEYACWELGANATFRDAARQLVQAAYPEHTPTAFDPFAGYGAIPGEAARLGCDSIASDLNPVALLCLQTLLVAVPKNGQELLDRFREGADFVRFEAEKRLGAYYPKHKGKHPIAWLWARTVTCEGPGCGAEIPLIAQEVIDRAETKAWIKISGDKKTKDVQIHVKQGMAIPAGLIKTAGGGHAVCPIPECGFTTHKTRVKVQGMAGKMGNRLYGVVLAVGQRQGKEYSDTNDEDIAAYTRAAVAWERVRKNNSSADITEKYPYHDPRAFTAGNYGIRTWGDLFSPRQKLALWTLGEILRDYHAQLLKDGASESLARDTITALALSVSNTVPFQNNMAWYSRGMNYCYKGMGMSMKWDYGEANPLVSDYAGGIHFAFHQAEEAIRATLAINNSSTSVMRANAAELPLPDDSADMFFSDPPYYDVVPYADLSDLCYVWLKRFIGHLHPDLLNEMLTPKAEQILVNPYSMADGRGEQSPERYRERMTQAFREGRRVLKPDGIGCIVFAHKGTGAWETLLASIIDAGFIVTASWPIDTERAARMRANKSA
;
A
#
# COMPACT_ATOMS: atom_id res chain seq x y z
N LEU A 1 36.00 18.11 17.46
CA LEU A 1 35.31 18.64 18.67
C LEU A 1 33.92 18.00 18.82
N LYS A 2 33.03 18.01 17.80
CA LYS A 2 31.70 17.36 17.89
C LYS A 2 31.76 15.86 18.15
N LEU A 3 32.70 15.14 17.51
CA LEU A 3 32.87 13.69 17.69
C LEU A 3 33.39 13.33 19.12
N ALA A 4 34.33 14.09 19.65
CA ALA A 4 34.84 13.89 21.00
C ALA A 4 33.76 14.13 22.06
N SER A 5 32.94 15.21 21.90
CA SER A 5 31.81 15.48 22.78
C SER A 5 30.69 14.40 22.67
N GLN A 6 30.56 13.77 21.53
CA GLN A 6 29.60 12.65 21.38
C GLN A 6 30.11 11.39 22.08
N ILE A 7 31.41 11.06 21.94
CA ILE A 7 32.04 9.91 22.63
C ILE A 7 31.92 10.07 24.14
N GLU A 8 32.16 11.27 24.66
CA GLU A 8 32.04 11.59 26.08
C GLU A 8 30.58 11.40 26.57
N LYS A 9 29.58 11.86 25.80
CA LYS A 9 28.15 11.63 26.09
C LYS A 9 27.77 10.15 26.03
N ILE A 10 28.30 9.38 25.06
CA ILE A 10 28.10 7.92 24.95
C ILE A 10 28.60 7.24 26.23
N ASN A 11 29.82 7.57 26.65
CA ASN A 11 30.43 6.96 27.84
C ASN A 11 29.61 7.30 29.09
N THR A 12 29.18 8.56 29.25
CA THR A 12 28.34 9.00 30.38
C THR A 12 26.98 8.30 30.40
N MET A 13 26.30 8.11 29.24
CA MET A 13 25.05 7.39 29.18
C MET A 13 25.22 5.89 29.49
N HIS A 14 26.26 5.26 28.95
CA HIS A 14 26.60 3.86 29.26
C HIS A 14 27.08 3.64 30.70
N GLU A 15 27.45 4.67 31.41
CA GLU A 15 27.71 4.61 32.85
C GLU A 15 26.43 4.51 33.70
N LEU A 16 25.29 4.92 33.15
CA LEU A 16 24.00 4.99 33.86
C LEU A 16 23.06 3.83 33.55
N TYR A 17 23.03 3.34 32.30
CA TYR A 17 22.03 2.38 31.82
C TYR A 17 22.66 1.15 31.14
N PRO A 18 22.04 -0.04 31.26
CA PRO A 18 22.52 -1.23 30.57
C PRO A 18 22.33 -1.08 29.06
N LYS A 19 23.27 -1.57 28.27
CA LYS A 19 23.09 -1.68 26.81
C LYS A 19 21.90 -2.57 26.51
N ARG A 20 21.16 -2.22 25.46
CA ARG A 20 20.13 -3.09 24.92
C ARG A 20 20.76 -4.18 24.05
N LEU A 21 20.07 -5.31 23.88
CA LEU A 21 20.56 -6.43 23.09
C LEU A 21 20.90 -6.01 21.65
N ILE A 22 20.07 -5.15 21.04
CA ILE A 22 20.28 -4.61 19.69
C ILE A 22 21.54 -3.73 19.55
N GLU A 23 22.06 -3.18 20.62
CA GLU A 23 23.30 -2.37 20.59
C GLU A 23 24.54 -3.25 20.57
N VAL A 24 24.40 -4.53 20.93
CA VAL A 24 25.53 -5.48 21.03
C VAL A 24 25.53 -6.43 19.84
N ASP A 25 24.41 -7.08 19.56
CA ASP A 25 24.28 -8.02 18.43
C ASP A 25 22.83 -8.17 17.96
N LEU A 26 22.63 -8.60 16.70
CA LEU A 26 21.36 -8.90 16.10
C LEU A 26 21.48 -10.07 15.12
N PRO A 27 20.56 -11.07 15.13
CA PRO A 27 20.63 -12.23 14.24
C PRO A 27 20.19 -11.90 12.82
N ILE A 28 20.93 -11.01 12.13
CA ILE A 28 20.62 -10.36 10.85
C ILE A 28 20.26 -11.37 9.77
N LYS A 29 21.06 -12.44 9.64
CA LYS A 29 20.83 -13.46 8.59
C LYS A 29 19.45 -14.08 8.74
N ARG A 30 19.09 -14.49 9.95
CA ARG A 30 17.81 -15.16 10.22
C ARG A 30 16.63 -14.21 10.04
N ILE A 31 16.76 -12.97 10.51
CA ILE A 31 15.73 -11.94 10.32
C ILE A 31 15.53 -11.65 8.83
N SER A 32 16.62 -11.54 8.05
CA SER A 32 16.54 -11.28 6.60
C SER A 32 15.85 -12.42 5.84
N GLU A 33 16.18 -13.69 6.16
CA GLU A 33 15.53 -14.88 5.59
C GLU A 33 14.01 -14.85 5.83
N HIS A 34 13.57 -14.60 7.06
CA HIS A 34 12.16 -14.50 7.40
C HIS A 34 11.48 -13.31 6.74
N ALA A 35 12.11 -12.14 6.69
CA ALA A 35 11.57 -10.96 6.05
C ALA A 35 11.33 -11.15 4.54
N GLN A 36 12.23 -11.85 3.84
CA GLN A 36 12.08 -12.19 2.43
C GLN A 36 10.93 -13.18 2.20
N ASN A 37 10.78 -14.19 3.08
CA ASN A 37 9.70 -15.17 3.03
C ASN A 37 8.34 -14.51 3.26
N GLU A 38 8.22 -13.64 4.27
CA GLU A 38 7.01 -12.89 4.58
C GLU A 38 6.51 -12.08 3.38
N LYS A 39 7.40 -11.45 2.61
CA LYS A 39 7.03 -10.72 1.38
C LYS A 39 6.48 -11.61 0.26
N ASN A 40 6.54 -12.93 0.38
CA ASN A 40 5.93 -13.87 -0.57
C ASN A 40 4.47 -14.21 -0.25
N LEU A 41 3.96 -13.83 0.91
CA LEU A 41 2.59 -14.12 1.33
C LEU A 41 1.58 -13.47 0.39
N ARG A 42 0.60 -14.26 -0.05
CA ARG A 42 -0.45 -13.83 -0.98
C ARG A 42 -1.77 -13.52 -0.28
N SER A 43 -1.93 -13.97 0.95
CA SER A 43 -3.10 -13.75 1.80
C SER A 43 -2.71 -13.86 3.26
N GLY A 44 -3.61 -13.54 4.19
CA GLY A 44 -3.41 -13.73 5.63
C GLY A 44 -2.40 -12.78 6.26
N HIS A 45 -2.16 -11.64 5.64
CA HIS A 45 -1.26 -10.62 6.18
C HIS A 45 -1.98 -9.27 6.30
N PRO A 46 -1.76 -8.47 7.37
CA PRO A 46 -2.44 -7.19 7.57
C PRO A 46 -2.38 -6.24 6.38
N TRP A 47 -1.28 -6.19 5.63
CA TRP A 47 -1.16 -5.33 4.45
C TRP A 47 -2.11 -5.67 3.28
N HIS A 48 -2.90 -6.72 3.39
CA HIS A 48 -3.91 -7.06 2.39
C HIS A 48 -5.25 -6.35 2.61
N LEU A 49 -5.45 -5.69 3.76
CA LEU A 49 -6.65 -4.89 3.99
C LEU A 49 -6.76 -3.75 2.98
N HIS A 50 -5.66 -3.03 2.74
CA HIS A 50 -5.62 -1.91 1.79
C HIS A 50 -4.22 -1.77 1.19
N ILE A 51 -4.10 -1.16 0.01
CA ILE A 51 -2.81 -0.88 -0.62
C ILE A 51 -2.01 0.14 0.19
N TRP A 52 -0.70 -0.16 0.37
CA TRP A 52 0.29 0.78 0.89
C TRP A 52 1.63 0.54 0.20
N TRP A 53 2.40 1.59 -0.06
CA TRP A 53 3.59 1.50 -0.91
C TRP A 53 4.86 1.10 -0.19
N ALA A 54 4.93 1.34 1.13
CA ALA A 54 6.03 0.92 2.00
C ALA A 54 5.59 -0.23 2.91
N ARG A 55 5.58 -1.45 2.38
CA ARG A 55 5.25 -2.65 3.15
C ARG A 55 6.46 -3.12 3.91
N ARG A 56 6.47 -2.96 5.22
CA ARG A 56 7.50 -3.51 6.10
C ARG A 56 7.16 -4.94 6.51
N PRO A 57 8.16 -5.85 6.56
CA PRO A 57 7.95 -7.16 7.18
C PRO A 57 7.68 -6.99 8.68
N TRP A 58 6.52 -7.45 9.11
CA TRP A 58 6.10 -7.34 10.51
C TRP A 58 7.00 -8.17 11.43
N GLY A 59 7.39 -9.39 11.00
CA GLY A 59 8.28 -10.24 11.75
C GLY A 59 9.66 -9.60 12.01
N ALA A 60 10.20 -8.88 11.02
CA ALA A 60 11.45 -8.13 11.22
C ALA A 60 11.25 -6.96 12.19
N CYS A 61 10.13 -6.22 12.12
CA CYS A 61 9.81 -5.16 13.08
C CYS A 61 9.71 -5.73 14.51
N ARG A 62 9.07 -6.90 14.67
CA ARG A 62 8.96 -7.61 15.95
C ARG A 62 10.33 -7.97 16.54
N ALA A 63 11.22 -8.53 15.71
CA ALA A 63 12.55 -8.91 16.15
C ALA A 63 13.39 -7.69 16.58
N VAL A 64 13.34 -6.61 15.80
CA VAL A 64 14.02 -5.36 16.13
C VAL A 64 13.45 -4.75 17.41
N ALA A 65 12.11 -4.65 17.54
CA ALA A 65 11.48 -4.14 18.74
C ALA A 65 11.82 -4.96 19.98
N LEU A 66 11.75 -6.30 19.89
CA LEU A 66 12.09 -7.17 21.02
C LEU A 66 13.55 -6.97 21.44
N ALA A 67 14.51 -7.01 20.49
CA ALA A 67 15.94 -6.80 20.79
C ALA A 67 16.22 -5.39 21.37
N SER A 68 15.39 -4.41 21.06
CA SER A 68 15.50 -3.04 21.56
C SER A 68 14.99 -2.89 23.00
N PHE A 69 13.99 -3.68 23.40
CA PHE A 69 13.50 -3.65 24.78
C PHE A 69 14.38 -4.44 25.76
N LEU A 70 15.04 -5.50 25.29
CA LEU A 70 15.78 -6.39 26.18
C LEU A 70 17.18 -5.85 26.52
N PRO A 71 17.61 -5.87 27.79
CA PRO A 71 18.99 -5.57 28.15
C PRO A 71 19.93 -6.69 27.67
N ALA A 72 21.17 -6.35 27.31
CA ALA A 72 22.19 -7.32 26.92
C ALA A 72 22.74 -8.05 28.17
N PRO A 73 22.62 -9.39 28.26
CA PRO A 73 23.13 -10.13 29.44
C PRO A 73 24.63 -9.96 29.70
N THR A 74 25.40 -9.71 28.65
CA THR A 74 26.87 -9.50 28.75
C THR A 74 27.25 -8.12 29.26
N ASP A 75 26.33 -7.15 29.32
CA ASP A 75 26.57 -5.88 29.98
C ASP A 75 26.57 -6.06 31.51
N GLU A 76 27.57 -5.54 32.20
CA GLU A 76 27.71 -5.67 33.66
C GLU A 76 26.55 -5.07 34.43
N ARG A 77 25.86 -4.10 33.86
CA ARG A 77 24.67 -3.43 34.42
C ARG A 77 23.36 -4.15 34.13
N CYS A 78 23.38 -5.24 33.35
CA CYS A 78 22.20 -6.04 33.13
C CYS A 78 21.63 -6.54 34.46
N PRO A 79 20.35 -6.26 34.81
CA PRO A 79 19.79 -6.67 36.10
C PRO A 79 19.81 -8.17 36.29
N GLU A 80 20.31 -8.65 37.43
CA GLU A 80 20.31 -10.08 37.77
C GLU A 80 18.89 -10.69 37.77
N SER A 81 17.91 -9.90 38.19
CA SER A 81 16.49 -10.31 38.12
C SER A 81 16.05 -10.62 36.70
N PHE A 82 16.53 -9.88 35.68
CA PHE A 82 16.28 -10.16 34.29
C PHE A 82 16.99 -11.45 33.84
N ILE A 83 18.25 -11.62 34.18
CA ILE A 83 19.07 -12.80 33.83
C ILE A 83 18.37 -14.08 34.30
N VAL A 84 17.95 -14.13 35.57
CA VAL A 84 17.25 -15.29 36.14
C VAL A 84 15.93 -15.58 35.43
N LYS A 85 15.09 -14.55 35.23
CA LYS A 85 13.79 -14.70 34.57
C LYS A 85 13.94 -15.09 33.10
N ALA A 86 14.84 -14.45 32.36
CA ALA A 86 15.08 -14.74 30.95
C ALA A 86 15.59 -16.17 30.75
N SER A 87 16.50 -16.64 31.59
CA SER A 87 17.01 -18.02 31.57
C SER A 87 15.84 -19.03 31.79
N ALA A 88 14.99 -18.77 32.77
CA ALA A 88 13.84 -19.63 33.06
C ALA A 88 12.84 -19.66 31.89
N ILE A 89 12.52 -18.52 31.29
CA ILE A 89 11.62 -18.41 30.13
C ILE A 89 12.19 -19.19 28.93
N LEU A 90 13.48 -19.02 28.62
CA LEU A 90 14.10 -19.63 27.45
C LEU A 90 14.37 -21.14 27.64
N SER A 91 14.43 -21.63 28.87
CA SER A 91 14.58 -23.07 29.16
C SER A 91 13.40 -23.88 28.60
N VAL A 92 12.20 -23.30 28.53
CA VAL A 92 11.00 -23.93 27.96
C VAL A 92 11.19 -24.27 26.46
N PHE A 93 12.05 -23.49 25.77
CA PHE A 93 12.39 -23.73 24.36
C PHE A 93 13.65 -24.60 24.19
N GLY A 94 14.25 -25.09 25.28
CA GLY A 94 15.51 -25.80 25.24
C GLY A 94 16.72 -24.94 24.83
N LEU A 95 16.56 -23.62 24.89
CA LEU A 95 17.59 -22.66 24.45
C LEU A 95 18.56 -22.26 25.56
N SER A 96 18.14 -22.32 26.84
CA SER A 96 18.99 -21.95 27.97
C SER A 96 19.16 -23.14 28.93
N PRO A 97 20.37 -23.69 29.11
CA PRO A 97 20.63 -24.70 30.14
C PRO A 97 20.60 -24.09 31.54
N ASN A 98 20.29 -24.90 32.55
CA ASN A 98 20.38 -24.48 33.94
C ASN A 98 21.82 -24.05 34.25
N GLY A 99 22.00 -22.84 34.80
CA GLY A 99 23.31 -22.29 35.12
C GLY A 99 24.07 -21.72 33.90
N ALA A 100 23.35 -21.32 32.84
CA ALA A 100 23.94 -20.68 31.68
C ALA A 100 24.75 -19.43 32.07
N THR A 101 25.91 -19.24 31.42
CA THR A 101 26.67 -17.99 31.56
C THR A 101 25.92 -16.82 30.89
N ARG A 102 26.34 -15.57 31.15
CA ARG A 102 25.75 -14.38 30.52
C ARG A 102 25.87 -14.42 29.00
N GLU A 103 26.99 -14.91 28.47
CA GLU A 103 27.22 -15.10 27.03
C GLU A 103 26.26 -16.14 26.42
N GLN A 104 26.12 -17.29 27.12
CA GLN A 104 25.18 -18.34 26.69
C GLN A 104 23.73 -17.86 26.69
N LEU A 105 23.36 -17.06 27.69
CA LEU A 105 22.00 -16.46 27.73
C LEU A 105 21.82 -15.45 26.62
N GLN A 106 22.82 -14.63 26.32
CA GLN A 106 22.74 -13.68 25.19
C GLN A 106 22.58 -14.42 23.86
N ASP A 107 23.37 -15.47 23.61
CA ASP A 107 23.18 -16.31 22.40
C ASP A 107 21.80 -16.94 22.32
N SER A 108 21.26 -17.34 23.45
CA SER A 108 19.89 -17.92 23.54
C SER A 108 18.82 -16.88 23.23
N LEU A 109 18.96 -15.65 23.72
CA LEU A 109 18.09 -14.53 23.39
C LEU A 109 18.15 -14.18 21.89
N LEU A 110 19.35 -14.12 21.32
CA LEU A 110 19.55 -13.86 19.90
C LEU A 110 18.92 -14.94 19.03
N LYS A 111 19.05 -16.22 19.41
CA LYS A 111 18.36 -17.33 18.72
C LYS A 111 16.85 -17.17 18.80
N PHE A 112 16.29 -16.89 19.98
CA PHE A 112 14.86 -16.68 20.17
C PHE A 112 14.36 -15.51 19.33
N VAL A 113 15.04 -14.36 19.35
CA VAL A 113 14.71 -13.16 18.54
C VAL A 113 14.74 -13.50 17.04
N GLY A 114 15.76 -14.24 16.59
CA GLY A 114 15.88 -14.64 15.19
C GLY A 114 14.75 -15.55 14.72
N GLU A 115 14.37 -16.56 15.51
CA GLU A 115 13.25 -17.45 15.18
C GLU A 115 11.91 -16.71 15.26
N TYR A 116 11.72 -15.85 16.26
CA TYR A 116 10.48 -15.09 16.42
C TYR A 116 10.27 -14.00 15.33
N ALA A 117 11.27 -13.75 14.49
CA ALA A 117 11.10 -12.96 13.26
C ALA A 117 10.25 -13.67 12.20
N CYS A 118 9.99 -14.97 12.33
CA CYS A 118 9.07 -15.71 11.44
C CYS A 118 7.64 -15.19 11.59
N TRP A 119 6.98 -14.86 10.46
CA TRP A 119 5.63 -14.31 10.47
C TRP A 119 4.63 -15.20 11.20
N GLU A 120 4.63 -16.49 10.89
CA GLU A 120 3.71 -17.49 11.43
C GLU A 120 3.81 -17.63 12.95
N LEU A 121 5.01 -17.43 13.51
CA LEU A 121 5.22 -17.48 14.96
C LEU A 121 4.62 -16.28 15.70
N GLY A 122 4.29 -15.20 15.03
CA GLY A 122 3.59 -14.05 15.62
C GLY A 122 2.22 -14.39 16.20
N ALA A 123 1.53 -15.37 15.63
CA ALA A 123 0.26 -15.88 16.14
C ALA A 123 0.42 -17.05 17.14
N ASN A 124 1.62 -17.63 17.25
CA ASN A 124 1.90 -18.73 18.17
C ASN A 124 1.89 -18.25 19.63
N ALA A 125 0.99 -18.80 20.44
CA ALA A 125 0.80 -18.37 21.83
C ALA A 125 2.08 -18.55 22.67
N THR A 126 2.79 -19.69 22.53
CA THR A 126 3.99 -19.99 23.30
C THR A 126 5.10 -18.96 23.06
N PHE A 127 5.38 -18.65 21.79
CA PHE A 127 6.39 -17.63 21.43
C PHE A 127 5.95 -16.23 21.87
N ARG A 128 4.69 -15.88 21.63
CA ARG A 128 4.15 -14.58 22.00
C ARG A 128 4.20 -14.34 23.50
N ASP A 129 3.74 -15.32 24.29
CA ASP A 129 3.68 -15.19 25.74
C ASP A 129 5.08 -15.18 26.36
N ALA A 130 6.05 -15.95 25.82
CA ALA A 130 7.45 -15.87 26.22
C ALA A 130 8.07 -14.49 25.91
N ALA A 131 7.81 -13.94 24.71
CA ALA A 131 8.30 -12.61 24.35
C ALA A 131 7.74 -11.52 25.26
N ARG A 132 6.44 -11.58 25.61
CA ARG A 132 5.81 -10.68 26.59
C ARG A 132 6.42 -10.80 27.97
N GLN A 133 6.67 -12.02 28.43
CA GLN A 133 7.32 -12.24 29.72
C GLN A 133 8.75 -11.72 29.73
N LEU A 134 9.51 -11.83 28.62
CA LEU A 134 10.83 -11.25 28.49
C LEU A 134 10.79 -9.72 28.58
N VAL A 135 9.86 -9.07 27.87
CA VAL A 135 9.65 -7.62 27.96
C VAL A 135 9.26 -7.20 29.38
N GLN A 136 8.31 -7.91 30.02
CA GLN A 136 7.91 -7.64 31.40
C GLN A 136 9.07 -7.85 32.39
N ALA A 137 9.95 -8.81 32.12
CA ALA A 137 11.13 -9.03 32.96
C ALA A 137 12.13 -7.88 32.85
N ALA A 138 12.25 -7.27 31.66
CA ALA A 138 13.09 -6.10 31.41
C ALA A 138 12.49 -4.81 32.00
N TYR A 139 11.15 -4.72 32.07
CA TYR A 139 10.39 -3.57 32.61
C TYR A 139 9.44 -4.02 33.71
N PRO A 140 9.97 -4.37 34.92
CA PRO A 140 9.14 -4.94 35.98
C PRO A 140 8.16 -3.94 36.62
N GLU A 141 8.43 -2.63 36.49
CA GLU A 141 7.70 -1.57 37.18
C GLU A 141 6.61 -0.92 36.33
N HIS A 142 6.69 -1.04 35.00
CA HIS A 142 5.69 -0.45 34.08
C HIS A 142 5.63 -1.19 32.74
N THR A 143 4.54 -0.99 32.00
CA THR A 143 4.44 -1.42 30.60
C THR A 143 5.21 -0.43 29.72
N PRO A 144 6.24 -0.86 28.95
CA PRO A 144 6.99 0.05 28.11
C PRO A 144 6.15 0.56 26.95
N THR A 145 6.40 1.80 26.53
CA THR A 145 5.71 2.49 25.44
C THR A 145 6.61 2.59 24.21
N ALA A 146 6.12 2.09 23.06
CA ALA A 146 6.76 2.28 21.76
C ALA A 146 6.04 3.37 20.97
N PHE A 147 6.81 4.18 20.24
CA PHE A 147 6.28 5.29 19.49
C PHE A 147 6.82 5.32 18.04
N ASP A 148 5.91 5.50 17.05
CA ASP A 148 6.24 5.66 15.63
C ASP A 148 5.49 6.84 15.01
N PRO A 149 6.19 7.97 14.66
CA PRO A 149 5.57 9.14 14.04
C PRO A 149 5.37 9.04 12.52
N PHE A 150 5.84 7.95 11.89
CA PHE A 150 5.67 7.67 10.47
C PHE A 150 5.09 6.27 10.28
N ALA A 151 4.06 5.94 11.06
CA ALA A 151 3.57 4.59 11.26
C ALA A 151 3.03 3.89 9.99
N GLY A 152 2.63 4.66 8.97
CA GLY A 152 2.15 4.13 7.69
C GLY A 152 1.06 3.08 7.87
N TYR A 153 1.39 1.81 7.61
CA TYR A 153 0.45 0.70 7.73
C TYR A 153 0.48 -0.01 9.11
N GLY A 154 1.30 0.47 10.05
CA GLY A 154 1.29 0.01 11.44
C GLY A 154 2.12 -1.23 11.75
N ALA A 155 3.11 -1.58 10.94
CA ALA A 155 3.96 -2.76 11.21
C ALA A 155 4.71 -2.64 12.54
N ILE A 156 5.32 -1.48 12.79
CA ILE A 156 6.09 -1.22 14.01
C ILE A 156 5.16 -1.16 15.23
N PRO A 157 4.13 -0.27 15.28
CA PRO A 157 3.28 -0.17 16.46
C PRO A 157 2.47 -1.46 16.69
N GLY A 158 2.07 -2.17 15.63
CA GLY A 158 1.34 -3.44 15.76
C GLY A 158 2.19 -4.56 16.38
N GLU A 159 3.46 -4.65 16.03
CA GLU A 159 4.34 -5.65 16.64
C GLU A 159 4.79 -5.25 18.05
N ALA A 160 4.95 -3.96 18.36
CA ALA A 160 5.15 -3.51 19.74
C ALA A 160 3.94 -3.89 20.63
N ALA A 161 2.72 -3.65 20.14
CA ALA A 161 1.50 -4.06 20.83
C ALA A 161 1.41 -5.60 20.99
N ARG A 162 1.85 -6.39 20.00
CA ARG A 162 1.94 -7.85 20.08
C ARG A 162 2.91 -8.32 21.18
N LEU A 163 3.99 -7.57 21.38
CA LEU A 163 4.96 -7.82 22.47
C LEU A 163 4.43 -7.41 23.86
N GLY A 164 3.22 -6.86 23.95
CA GLY A 164 2.61 -6.43 25.20
C GLY A 164 2.97 -5.02 25.63
N CYS A 165 3.56 -4.22 24.75
CA CYS A 165 3.88 -2.82 25.00
C CYS A 165 2.67 -1.92 24.71
N ASP A 166 2.60 -0.77 25.37
CA ASP A 166 1.76 0.34 24.90
C ASP A 166 2.36 0.89 23.61
N SER A 167 1.50 1.34 22.71
CA SER A 167 1.97 1.75 21.39
C SER A 167 1.28 3.04 20.93
N ILE A 168 2.08 3.97 20.42
CA ILE A 168 1.61 5.25 19.89
C ILE A 168 1.98 5.28 18.41
N ALA A 169 0.98 5.37 17.55
CA ALA A 169 1.13 5.45 16.11
C ALA A 169 0.64 6.80 15.60
N SER A 170 1.44 7.52 14.84
CA SER A 170 0.95 8.69 14.14
C SER A 170 1.35 8.69 12.66
N ASP A 171 0.54 9.32 11.85
CA ASP A 171 0.81 9.57 10.44
C ASP A 171 0.12 10.87 10.02
N LEU A 172 0.62 11.48 8.96
CA LEU A 172 0.00 12.65 8.37
C LEU A 172 -1.11 12.26 7.38
N ASN A 173 -1.02 11.06 6.80
CA ASN A 173 -1.86 10.59 5.70
C ASN A 173 -3.17 9.96 6.19
N PRO A 174 -4.35 10.52 5.84
CA PRO A 174 -5.64 10.00 6.28
C PRO A 174 -5.89 8.53 5.92
N VAL A 175 -5.37 8.07 4.76
CA VAL A 175 -5.55 6.67 4.35
C VAL A 175 -4.76 5.72 5.26
N ALA A 176 -3.54 6.11 5.65
CA ALA A 176 -2.76 5.37 6.64
C ALA A 176 -3.49 5.32 7.99
N LEU A 177 -4.02 6.47 8.44
CA LEU A 177 -4.75 6.56 9.71
C LEU A 177 -5.98 5.68 9.76
N LEU A 178 -6.77 5.60 8.69
CA LEU A 178 -7.91 4.68 8.61
C LEU A 178 -7.47 3.21 8.71
N CYS A 179 -6.35 2.84 8.09
CA CYS A 179 -5.78 1.50 8.21
C CYS A 179 -5.29 1.22 9.64
N LEU A 180 -4.57 2.17 10.25
CA LEU A 180 -4.09 2.09 11.64
C LEU A 180 -5.24 1.96 12.62
N GLN A 181 -6.26 2.83 12.52
CA GLN A 181 -7.44 2.78 13.36
C GLN A 181 -8.18 1.44 13.23
N THR A 182 -8.32 0.92 12.01
CA THR A 182 -8.97 -0.36 11.78
C THR A 182 -8.17 -1.51 12.39
N LEU A 183 -6.88 -1.65 12.05
CA LEU A 183 -6.06 -2.80 12.43
C LEU A 183 -5.63 -2.78 13.89
N LEU A 184 -5.26 -1.61 14.43
CA LEU A 184 -4.62 -1.50 15.74
C LEU A 184 -5.56 -1.04 16.85
N VAL A 185 -6.77 -0.52 16.51
CA VAL A 185 -7.74 -0.06 17.50
C VAL A 185 -9.06 -0.82 17.37
N ALA A 186 -9.72 -0.77 16.20
CA ALA A 186 -11.04 -1.34 16.02
C ALA A 186 -11.05 -2.87 16.14
N VAL A 187 -10.09 -3.55 15.48
CA VAL A 187 -9.99 -5.02 15.52
C VAL A 187 -9.67 -5.52 16.94
N PRO A 188 -8.65 -5.02 17.66
CA PRO A 188 -8.40 -5.45 19.04
C PRO A 188 -9.55 -5.12 19.99
N LYS A 189 -10.22 -3.98 19.83
CA LYS A 189 -11.32 -3.55 20.68
C LYS A 189 -12.57 -4.41 20.54
N ASN A 190 -12.98 -4.70 19.31
CA ASN A 190 -14.23 -5.37 19.01
C ASN A 190 -14.06 -6.89 18.77
N GLY A 191 -12.83 -7.36 18.55
CA GLY A 191 -12.50 -8.78 18.45
C GLY A 191 -13.28 -9.53 17.36
N GLN A 192 -13.82 -10.69 17.76
CA GLN A 192 -14.57 -11.57 16.87
C GLN A 192 -15.87 -10.91 16.36
N GLU A 193 -16.51 -10.05 17.15
CA GLU A 193 -17.77 -9.40 16.76
C GLU A 193 -17.56 -8.53 15.50
N LEU A 194 -16.48 -7.74 15.43
CA LEU A 194 -16.16 -6.97 14.23
C LEU A 194 -15.94 -7.87 13.02
N LEU A 195 -15.25 -9.00 13.19
CA LEU A 195 -15.01 -9.94 12.09
C LEU A 195 -16.33 -10.56 11.59
N ASP A 196 -17.25 -10.89 12.48
CA ASP A 196 -18.54 -11.48 12.11
C ASP A 196 -19.43 -10.44 11.41
N ARG A 197 -19.49 -9.19 11.92
CA ARG A 197 -20.19 -8.08 11.26
C ARG A 197 -19.57 -7.71 9.91
N PHE A 198 -18.25 -7.81 9.80
CA PHE A 198 -17.57 -7.62 8.52
C PHE A 198 -18.00 -8.67 7.47
N ARG A 199 -18.09 -9.95 7.86
CA ARG A 199 -18.54 -11.04 6.96
C ARG A 199 -19.99 -10.83 6.51
N GLU A 200 -20.89 -10.56 7.45
CA GLU A 200 -22.29 -10.25 7.15
C GLU A 200 -22.37 -9.06 6.16
N GLY A 201 -21.59 -8.01 6.41
CA GLY A 201 -21.52 -6.84 5.55
C GLY A 201 -20.94 -7.13 4.17
N ALA A 202 -19.90 -7.96 4.08
CA ALA A 202 -19.34 -8.40 2.82
C ALA A 202 -20.38 -9.17 1.97
N ASP A 203 -21.18 -10.05 2.61
CA ASP A 203 -22.27 -10.76 1.93
C ASP A 203 -23.38 -9.80 1.49
N PHE A 204 -23.77 -8.86 2.34
CA PHE A 204 -24.75 -7.84 2.02
C PHE A 204 -24.30 -6.98 0.82
N VAL A 205 -23.05 -6.48 0.84
CA VAL A 205 -22.50 -5.67 -0.24
C VAL A 205 -22.44 -6.47 -1.55
N ARG A 206 -22.05 -7.74 -1.52
CA ARG A 206 -22.02 -8.60 -2.71
C ARG A 206 -23.41 -8.78 -3.31
N PHE A 207 -24.39 -9.10 -2.48
CA PHE A 207 -25.77 -9.32 -2.92
C PHE A 207 -26.38 -8.05 -3.56
N GLU A 208 -26.28 -6.91 -2.86
CA GLU A 208 -26.80 -5.65 -3.38
C GLU A 208 -26.02 -5.13 -4.59
N ALA A 209 -24.69 -5.37 -4.67
CA ALA A 209 -23.90 -5.02 -5.84
C ALA A 209 -24.34 -5.82 -7.09
N GLU A 210 -24.53 -7.14 -6.97
CA GLU A 210 -25.04 -7.95 -8.08
C GLU A 210 -26.40 -7.46 -8.56
N LYS A 211 -27.31 -7.17 -7.63
CA LYS A 211 -28.66 -6.66 -7.92
C LYS A 211 -28.65 -5.29 -8.62
N ARG A 212 -27.82 -4.34 -8.16
CA ARG A 212 -27.78 -2.96 -8.67
C ARG A 212 -26.88 -2.77 -9.88
N LEU A 213 -25.83 -3.59 -10.00
CA LEU A 213 -24.81 -3.43 -11.04
C LEU A 213 -24.83 -4.53 -12.11
N GLY A 214 -25.44 -5.68 -11.86
CA GLY A 214 -25.39 -6.84 -12.77
C GLY A 214 -25.81 -6.54 -14.22
N ALA A 215 -26.78 -5.64 -14.42
CA ALA A 215 -27.21 -5.20 -15.77
C ALA A 215 -26.12 -4.45 -16.57
N TYR A 216 -25.09 -3.92 -15.89
CA TYR A 216 -23.98 -3.19 -16.50
C TYR A 216 -22.73 -4.05 -16.71
N TYR A 217 -22.72 -5.27 -16.13
CA TYR A 217 -21.65 -6.26 -16.22
C TYR A 217 -22.18 -7.62 -16.70
N PRO A 218 -22.74 -7.69 -17.93
CA PRO A 218 -23.44 -8.87 -18.41
C PRO A 218 -22.52 -10.07 -18.59
N LYS A 219 -23.12 -11.27 -18.55
CA LYS A 219 -22.45 -12.48 -18.99
C LYS A 219 -22.17 -12.42 -20.50
N HIS A 220 -20.99 -12.83 -20.90
CA HIS A 220 -20.60 -12.94 -22.29
C HIS A 220 -20.62 -14.42 -22.69
N LYS A 221 -21.49 -14.81 -23.64
CA LYS A 221 -21.72 -16.21 -24.03
C LYS A 221 -21.95 -17.15 -22.84
N GLY A 222 -22.74 -16.69 -21.85
CA GLY A 222 -23.06 -17.45 -20.63
C GLY A 222 -21.98 -17.51 -19.56
N LYS A 223 -20.76 -16.97 -19.81
CA LYS A 223 -19.63 -16.93 -18.87
C LYS A 223 -19.51 -15.55 -18.20
N HIS A 224 -18.90 -15.51 -17.03
CA HIS A 224 -18.62 -14.26 -16.33
C HIS A 224 -17.34 -13.60 -16.87
N PRO A 225 -17.41 -12.36 -17.37
CA PRO A 225 -16.21 -11.60 -17.69
C PRO A 225 -15.37 -11.33 -16.44
N ILE A 226 -14.04 -11.50 -16.58
CA ILE A 226 -13.06 -11.05 -15.59
C ILE A 226 -12.74 -9.57 -15.83
N ALA A 227 -12.58 -9.22 -17.11
CA ALA A 227 -12.24 -7.87 -17.53
C ALA A 227 -12.65 -7.62 -18.99
N TRP A 228 -12.87 -6.36 -19.31
CA TRP A 228 -12.98 -5.84 -20.68
C TRP A 228 -11.66 -5.16 -21.08
N LEU A 229 -11.24 -5.38 -22.33
CA LEU A 229 -9.98 -4.87 -22.85
C LEU A 229 -10.23 -3.64 -23.73
N TRP A 230 -9.55 -2.56 -23.42
CA TRP A 230 -9.69 -1.26 -24.05
C TRP A 230 -8.37 -0.79 -24.66
N ALA A 231 -8.45 -0.08 -25.76
CA ALA A 231 -7.35 0.69 -26.35
C ALA A 231 -7.71 2.17 -26.41
N ARG A 232 -6.79 3.04 -26.06
CA ARG A 232 -6.92 4.47 -26.38
C ARG A 232 -6.78 4.65 -27.89
N THR A 233 -7.37 5.71 -28.43
CA THR A 233 -7.30 5.97 -29.86
C THR A 233 -6.82 7.38 -30.13
N VAL A 234 -6.11 7.55 -31.25
CA VAL A 234 -5.72 8.84 -31.82
C VAL A 234 -5.99 8.87 -33.31
N THR A 235 -6.11 10.05 -33.89
CA THR A 235 -6.26 10.22 -35.33
C THR A 235 -4.91 10.16 -36.03
N CYS A 236 -4.82 9.39 -37.11
CA CYS A 236 -3.66 9.35 -37.98
C CYS A 236 -3.43 10.69 -38.66
N GLU A 237 -2.22 11.24 -38.56
CA GLU A 237 -1.84 12.51 -39.19
C GLU A 237 -1.13 12.32 -40.54
N GLY A 238 -1.11 11.09 -41.06
CA GLY A 238 -0.59 10.80 -42.41
C GLY A 238 -1.43 11.48 -43.50
N PRO A 239 -0.79 12.00 -44.57
CA PRO A 239 -1.47 12.71 -45.64
C PRO A 239 -2.64 11.92 -46.23
N GLY A 240 -3.86 12.50 -46.15
CA GLY A 240 -5.09 11.90 -46.69
C GLY A 240 -5.59 10.65 -45.96
N CYS A 241 -5.05 10.32 -44.77
CA CYS A 241 -5.46 9.13 -44.03
C CYS A 241 -6.59 9.42 -43.04
N GLY A 242 -6.33 10.10 -41.92
CA GLY A 242 -7.34 10.41 -40.91
C GLY A 242 -7.93 9.23 -40.15
N ALA A 243 -7.40 8.02 -40.31
CA ALA A 243 -7.90 6.82 -39.65
C ALA A 243 -7.78 6.92 -38.10
N GLU A 244 -8.73 6.34 -37.39
CA GLU A 244 -8.62 6.17 -35.95
C GLU A 244 -7.66 5.02 -35.63
N ILE A 245 -6.50 5.34 -35.00
CA ILE A 245 -5.47 4.37 -34.62
C ILE A 245 -5.73 3.93 -33.18
N PRO A 246 -6.10 2.66 -32.93
CA PRO A 246 -6.10 2.10 -31.58
C PRO A 246 -4.64 1.87 -31.12
N LEU A 247 -4.33 2.35 -29.91
CA LEU A 247 -2.98 2.30 -29.35
C LEU A 247 -2.76 0.98 -28.61
N ILE A 248 -2.23 -0.02 -29.30
CA ILE A 248 -1.90 -1.34 -28.75
C ILE A 248 -0.38 -1.41 -28.57
N ALA A 249 0.05 -1.42 -27.32
CA ALA A 249 1.46 -1.56 -26.94
C ALA A 249 1.85 -3.02 -26.63
N GLN A 250 0.86 -3.84 -26.27
CA GLN A 250 1.04 -5.24 -25.92
C GLN A 250 0.19 -6.12 -26.85
N GLU A 251 0.81 -6.67 -27.91
CA GLU A 251 0.14 -7.52 -28.91
C GLU A 251 -0.16 -8.93 -28.40
N VAL A 252 0.51 -9.38 -27.34
CA VAL A 252 0.29 -10.68 -26.70
C VAL A 252 -0.33 -10.47 -25.32
N ILE A 253 -1.56 -10.97 -25.15
CA ILE A 253 -2.34 -10.84 -23.91
C ILE A 253 -1.90 -11.90 -22.89
N ASP A 254 -1.72 -13.14 -23.34
CA ASP A 254 -1.30 -14.26 -22.49
C ASP A 254 -0.32 -15.17 -23.25
N ARG A 255 0.76 -15.57 -22.55
CA ARG A 255 1.80 -16.50 -23.06
C ARG A 255 1.75 -17.86 -22.38
N ALA A 256 0.84 -18.05 -21.43
CA ALA A 256 0.72 -19.27 -20.62
C ALA A 256 -0.07 -20.38 -21.37
N GLU A 257 -0.84 -21.16 -20.67
CA GLU A 257 -1.57 -22.31 -21.21
C GLU A 257 -2.53 -21.92 -22.34
N THR A 258 -3.31 -20.83 -22.16
CA THR A 258 -4.17 -20.28 -23.20
C THR A 258 -3.46 -19.11 -23.86
N LYS A 259 -2.68 -19.39 -24.90
CA LYS A 259 -1.98 -18.35 -25.65
C LYS A 259 -2.99 -17.45 -26.34
N ALA A 260 -2.99 -16.15 -25.98
CA ALA A 260 -3.89 -15.15 -26.52
C ALA A 260 -3.13 -13.94 -27.05
N TRP A 261 -3.57 -13.43 -28.20
CA TRP A 261 -2.95 -12.29 -28.88
C TRP A 261 -3.95 -11.42 -29.59
N ILE A 262 -3.51 -10.23 -29.99
CA ILE A 262 -4.31 -9.24 -30.72
C ILE A 262 -3.89 -9.28 -32.19
N LYS A 263 -4.89 -9.43 -33.09
CA LYS A 263 -4.72 -9.27 -34.52
C LYS A 263 -5.31 -7.94 -34.94
N ILE A 264 -4.49 -7.07 -35.52
CA ILE A 264 -4.91 -5.76 -36.03
C ILE A 264 -4.88 -5.82 -37.56
N SER A 265 -5.91 -5.27 -38.21
CA SER A 265 -5.99 -5.09 -39.65
C SER A 265 -6.63 -3.76 -39.99
N GLY A 266 -6.18 -3.15 -41.07
CA GLY A 266 -6.76 -1.92 -41.58
C GLY A 266 -7.32 -2.09 -42.97
N ASP A 267 -8.44 -1.46 -43.29
CA ASP A 267 -9.02 -1.40 -44.62
C ASP A 267 -8.59 -0.11 -45.33
N LYS A 268 -8.01 -0.25 -46.52
CA LYS A 268 -7.48 0.89 -47.31
C LYS A 268 -8.58 1.84 -47.79
N LYS A 269 -9.77 1.32 -48.13
CA LYS A 269 -10.86 2.11 -48.73
C LYS A 269 -11.66 2.84 -47.66
N THR A 270 -12.07 2.11 -46.62
CA THR A 270 -12.91 2.65 -45.54
C THR A 270 -12.09 3.39 -44.48
N LYS A 271 -10.78 3.18 -44.42
CA LYS A 271 -9.89 3.66 -43.35
C LYS A 271 -10.25 3.11 -41.97
N ASP A 272 -11.05 2.05 -41.92
CA ASP A 272 -11.39 1.38 -40.69
C ASP A 272 -10.25 0.48 -40.21
N VAL A 273 -10.03 0.48 -38.87
CA VAL A 273 -9.05 -0.38 -38.22
C VAL A 273 -9.79 -1.38 -37.34
N GLN A 274 -9.66 -2.65 -37.66
CA GLN A 274 -10.27 -3.73 -36.90
C GLN A 274 -9.27 -4.36 -35.92
N ILE A 275 -9.76 -4.73 -34.75
CA ILE A 275 -8.99 -5.40 -33.69
C ILE A 275 -9.73 -6.69 -33.36
N HIS A 276 -9.01 -7.80 -33.39
CA HIS A 276 -9.56 -9.09 -33.02
C HIS A 276 -8.69 -9.74 -31.93
N VAL A 277 -9.34 -10.27 -30.91
CA VAL A 277 -8.72 -11.12 -29.91
C VAL A 277 -8.73 -12.56 -30.43
N LYS A 278 -7.57 -13.17 -30.48
CA LYS A 278 -7.36 -14.55 -30.94
C LYS A 278 -6.70 -15.37 -29.84
N GLN A 279 -7.03 -16.65 -29.83
CA GLN A 279 -6.40 -17.62 -28.94
C GLN A 279 -6.10 -18.93 -29.70
N GLY A 280 -5.09 -19.68 -29.23
CA GLY A 280 -4.71 -20.92 -29.87
C GLY A 280 -3.48 -21.57 -29.27
N MET A 281 -2.98 -22.63 -29.94
CA MET A 281 -1.83 -23.41 -29.43
C MET A 281 -0.50 -22.68 -29.58
N ALA A 282 -0.38 -21.76 -30.54
CA ALA A 282 0.84 -21.00 -30.80
C ALA A 282 0.52 -19.54 -31.10
N ILE A 283 1.40 -18.64 -30.63
CA ILE A 283 1.34 -17.20 -30.96
C ILE A 283 2.02 -17.02 -32.32
N PRO A 284 1.34 -16.44 -33.33
CA PRO A 284 1.95 -16.22 -34.64
C PRO A 284 3.08 -15.19 -34.57
N ALA A 285 4.03 -15.32 -35.48
CA ALA A 285 5.05 -14.31 -35.72
C ALA A 285 4.45 -13.10 -36.47
N GLY A 286 5.11 -11.95 -36.41
CA GLY A 286 4.74 -10.77 -37.18
C GLY A 286 3.48 -10.03 -36.68
N LEU A 287 3.12 -10.17 -35.41
CA LEU A 287 2.04 -9.37 -34.81
C LEU A 287 2.39 -7.88 -34.83
N ILE A 288 1.38 -7.06 -35.13
CA ILE A 288 1.53 -5.61 -35.28
C ILE A 288 1.27 -4.91 -33.97
N LYS A 289 2.17 -4.02 -33.57
CA LYS A 289 1.97 -3.01 -32.54
C LYS A 289 1.64 -1.68 -33.18
N THR A 290 0.66 -0.98 -32.63
CA THR A 290 0.31 0.37 -33.07
C THR A 290 0.79 1.46 -32.13
N ALA A 291 1.31 1.07 -30.94
CA ALA A 291 1.91 2.01 -29.98
C ALA A 291 3.28 1.53 -29.50
N GLY A 292 4.24 2.42 -29.42
CA GLY A 292 5.57 2.15 -28.89
C GLY A 292 6.35 3.45 -28.63
N GLY A 293 7.02 3.55 -27.48
CA GLY A 293 7.78 4.77 -27.10
C GLY A 293 6.95 6.06 -27.08
N GLY A 294 5.62 5.95 -26.99
CA GLY A 294 4.67 7.09 -27.07
C GLY A 294 4.26 7.48 -28.50
N HIS A 295 4.79 6.83 -29.51
CA HIS A 295 4.41 7.01 -30.91
C HIS A 295 3.18 6.15 -31.26
N ALA A 296 2.39 6.58 -32.27
CA ALA A 296 1.31 5.82 -32.84
C ALA A 296 1.61 5.48 -34.31
N VAL A 297 1.53 4.20 -34.67
CA VAL A 297 1.76 3.70 -36.03
C VAL A 297 0.44 3.30 -36.68
N CYS A 298 0.14 3.89 -37.82
CA CYS A 298 -1.09 3.60 -38.56
C CYS A 298 -1.05 2.21 -39.19
N PRO A 299 -2.02 1.32 -38.89
CA PRO A 299 -2.06 -0.02 -39.45
C PRO A 299 -2.74 -0.10 -40.82
N ILE A 300 -3.19 1.04 -41.39
CA ILE A 300 -3.80 1.07 -42.73
C ILE A 300 -2.73 0.75 -43.79
N PRO A 301 -2.97 -0.26 -44.67
CA PRO A 301 -2.07 -0.55 -45.78
C PRO A 301 -1.73 0.68 -46.62
N GLU A 302 -0.48 0.83 -47.03
CA GLU A 302 0.08 1.96 -47.81
C GLU A 302 0.13 3.30 -47.05
N CYS A 303 -0.45 3.41 -45.84
CA CYS A 303 -0.25 4.57 -44.99
C CYS A 303 0.98 4.39 -44.10
N GLY A 304 0.97 3.46 -43.17
CA GLY A 304 2.11 3.17 -42.28
C GLY A 304 2.66 4.37 -41.51
N PHE A 305 1.99 5.52 -41.53
CA PHE A 305 2.46 6.76 -40.97
C PHE A 305 2.65 6.65 -39.46
N THR A 306 3.79 7.14 -38.99
CA THR A 306 4.09 7.21 -37.56
C THR A 306 3.77 8.61 -37.01
N THR A 307 2.69 8.73 -36.28
CA THR A 307 2.38 9.94 -35.52
C THR A 307 3.33 10.06 -34.34
N HIS A 308 4.17 11.09 -34.34
CA HIS A 308 5.21 11.29 -33.35
C HIS A 308 4.61 11.53 -31.95
N LYS A 309 5.32 11.09 -30.91
CA LYS A 309 4.87 11.19 -29.50
C LYS A 309 4.42 12.60 -29.06
N THR A 310 5.05 13.64 -29.59
CA THR A 310 4.64 15.04 -29.32
C THR A 310 3.25 15.34 -29.89
N ARG A 311 2.93 14.80 -31.07
CA ARG A 311 1.62 14.96 -31.70
C ARG A 311 0.55 14.14 -30.99
N VAL A 312 0.89 12.92 -30.52
CA VAL A 312 0.00 12.12 -29.67
C VAL A 312 -0.36 12.88 -28.39
N LYS A 313 0.63 13.54 -27.75
CA LYS A 313 0.39 14.42 -26.59
C LYS A 313 -0.53 15.60 -26.94
N VAL A 314 -0.30 16.26 -28.08
CA VAL A 314 -1.14 17.37 -28.54
C VAL A 314 -2.59 16.93 -28.72
N GLN A 315 -2.83 15.77 -29.33
CA GLN A 315 -4.19 15.22 -29.48
C GLN A 315 -4.82 14.93 -28.12
N GLY A 316 -4.06 14.32 -27.18
CA GLY A 316 -4.54 14.07 -25.82
C GLY A 316 -4.89 15.35 -25.07
N MET A 317 -4.00 16.35 -25.11
CA MET A 317 -4.21 17.66 -24.48
C MET A 317 -5.41 18.43 -25.06
N ALA A 318 -5.72 18.21 -26.33
CA ALA A 318 -6.87 18.78 -27.02
C ALA A 318 -8.18 17.99 -26.79
N GLY A 319 -8.17 16.94 -25.94
CA GLY A 319 -9.34 16.09 -25.70
C GLY A 319 -9.76 15.22 -26.89
N LYS A 320 -8.85 15.01 -27.87
CA LYS A 320 -9.12 14.22 -29.09
C LYS A 320 -8.73 12.76 -28.97
N MET A 321 -8.23 12.33 -27.83
CA MET A 321 -7.93 10.93 -27.55
C MET A 321 -9.21 10.18 -27.16
N GLY A 322 -9.57 9.17 -27.94
CA GLY A 322 -10.71 8.31 -27.68
C GLY A 322 -10.35 7.02 -26.93
N ASN A 323 -11.36 6.15 -26.79
CA ASN A 323 -11.20 4.81 -26.22
C ASN A 323 -12.06 3.82 -27.01
N ARG A 324 -11.50 2.67 -27.34
CA ARG A 324 -12.19 1.60 -28.06
C ARG A 324 -12.18 0.31 -27.23
N LEU A 325 -13.37 -0.23 -26.97
CA LEU A 325 -13.56 -1.55 -26.39
C LEU A 325 -13.30 -2.60 -27.49
N TYR A 326 -12.40 -3.57 -27.26
CA TYR A 326 -12.04 -4.52 -28.31
C TYR A 326 -12.06 -5.99 -27.89
N GLY A 327 -12.07 -6.30 -26.61
CA GLY A 327 -11.98 -7.67 -26.17
C GLY A 327 -12.55 -7.91 -24.78
N VAL A 328 -12.78 -9.18 -24.47
CA VAL A 328 -13.29 -9.66 -23.19
C VAL A 328 -12.44 -10.84 -22.72
N VAL A 329 -12.14 -10.87 -21.44
CA VAL A 329 -11.50 -12.00 -20.76
C VAL A 329 -12.53 -12.69 -19.91
N LEU A 330 -12.73 -13.98 -20.11
CA LEU A 330 -13.78 -14.76 -19.47
C LEU A 330 -13.18 -15.76 -18.46
N ALA A 331 -13.87 -15.95 -17.34
CA ALA A 331 -13.56 -17.00 -16.38
C ALA A 331 -14.04 -18.37 -16.92
N VAL A 332 -13.19 -19.38 -16.85
CA VAL A 332 -13.52 -20.76 -17.18
C VAL A 332 -13.31 -21.62 -15.93
N GLY A 333 -14.42 -21.99 -15.27
CA GLY A 333 -14.40 -22.74 -14.02
C GLY A 333 -13.89 -21.93 -12.82
N GLN A 334 -13.85 -22.55 -11.65
CA GLN A 334 -13.26 -21.94 -10.45
C GLN A 334 -11.73 -22.04 -10.54
N ARG A 335 -11.05 -20.88 -10.69
CA ARG A 335 -9.58 -20.73 -10.74
C ARG A 335 -8.87 -21.47 -11.88
N GLN A 336 -9.59 -22.06 -12.84
CA GLN A 336 -8.99 -22.82 -13.93
C GLN A 336 -9.26 -22.16 -15.28
N GLY A 337 -8.20 -21.79 -15.98
CA GLY A 337 -8.24 -21.34 -17.36
C GLY A 337 -8.93 -19.97 -17.57
N LYS A 338 -8.62 -19.41 -18.70
CA LYS A 338 -9.23 -18.16 -19.19
C LYS A 338 -9.55 -18.35 -20.66
N GLU A 339 -10.61 -17.72 -21.10
CA GLU A 339 -10.97 -17.62 -22.49
C GLU A 339 -10.95 -16.16 -22.92
N TYR A 340 -10.51 -15.91 -24.12
CA TYR A 340 -10.38 -14.58 -24.69
C TYR A 340 -11.27 -14.48 -25.93
N SER A 341 -12.04 -13.40 -26.01
CA SER A 341 -13.02 -13.21 -27.09
C SER A 341 -13.04 -11.78 -27.56
N ASP A 342 -13.46 -11.57 -28.80
CA ASP A 342 -13.91 -10.25 -29.25
C ASP A 342 -15.15 -9.84 -28.44
N THR A 343 -15.41 -8.54 -28.33
CA THR A 343 -16.64 -8.00 -27.76
C THR A 343 -17.85 -8.31 -28.64
N ASN A 344 -19.03 -8.31 -28.02
CA ASN A 344 -20.31 -8.40 -28.73
C ASN A 344 -21.15 -7.13 -28.49
N ASP A 345 -22.31 -7.05 -29.16
CA ASP A 345 -23.20 -5.87 -29.05
C ASP A 345 -23.71 -5.63 -27.63
N GLU A 346 -23.90 -6.69 -26.84
CA GLU A 346 -24.35 -6.57 -25.44
C GLU A 346 -23.26 -5.96 -24.54
N ASP A 347 -21.96 -6.26 -24.76
CA ASP A 347 -20.86 -5.63 -24.03
C ASP A 347 -20.86 -4.11 -24.25
N ILE A 348 -21.11 -3.67 -25.50
CA ILE A 348 -21.16 -2.26 -25.88
C ILE A 348 -22.45 -1.60 -25.34
N ALA A 349 -23.59 -2.27 -25.47
CA ALA A 349 -24.87 -1.78 -24.99
C ALA A 349 -24.86 -1.62 -23.46
N ALA A 350 -24.30 -2.57 -22.71
CA ALA A 350 -24.16 -2.50 -21.25
C ALA A 350 -23.28 -1.33 -20.81
N TYR A 351 -22.17 -1.10 -21.50
CA TYR A 351 -21.33 0.09 -21.24
C TYR A 351 -22.10 1.40 -21.48
N THR A 352 -22.84 1.47 -22.58
CA THR A 352 -23.66 2.64 -22.91
C THR A 352 -24.76 2.89 -21.87
N ARG A 353 -25.46 1.81 -21.42
CA ARG A 353 -26.43 1.91 -20.32
C ARG A 353 -25.79 2.45 -19.04
N ALA A 354 -24.58 1.97 -18.70
CA ALA A 354 -23.85 2.45 -17.53
C ALA A 354 -23.46 3.93 -17.66
N ALA A 355 -23.06 4.39 -18.84
CA ALA A 355 -22.76 5.79 -19.09
C ALA A 355 -24.01 6.70 -18.90
N VAL A 356 -25.16 6.27 -19.40
CA VAL A 356 -26.43 6.99 -19.18
C VAL A 356 -26.82 7.01 -17.71
N ALA A 357 -26.67 5.88 -17.00
CA ALA A 357 -26.96 5.80 -15.57
C ALA A 357 -26.03 6.70 -14.76
N TRP A 358 -24.74 6.73 -15.08
CA TRP A 358 -23.78 7.64 -14.43
C TRP A 358 -24.15 9.11 -14.61
N GLU A 359 -24.56 9.52 -15.81
CA GLU A 359 -24.98 10.91 -16.05
C GLU A 359 -26.19 11.31 -15.20
N ARG A 360 -27.12 10.38 -14.92
CA ARG A 360 -28.23 10.62 -13.98
C ARG A 360 -27.74 10.80 -12.55
N VAL A 361 -26.82 9.93 -12.10
CA VAL A 361 -26.21 10.05 -10.77
C VAL A 361 -25.53 11.41 -10.62
N ARG A 362 -24.69 11.79 -11.58
CA ARG A 362 -23.93 13.04 -11.57
C ARG A 362 -24.82 14.29 -11.54
N LYS A 363 -25.93 14.28 -12.28
CA LYS A 363 -26.89 15.39 -12.28
C LYS A 363 -27.62 15.55 -10.96
N ASN A 364 -27.87 14.46 -10.26
CA ASN A 364 -28.62 14.46 -8.99
C ASN A 364 -27.73 14.62 -7.76
N ASN A 365 -26.42 14.40 -7.89
CA ASN A 365 -25.46 14.40 -6.78
C ASN A 365 -24.17 15.12 -7.19
N SER A 366 -24.05 16.38 -6.82
CA SER A 366 -22.86 17.21 -7.14
C SER A 366 -21.56 16.64 -6.55
N SER A 367 -21.65 15.93 -5.42
CA SER A 367 -20.50 15.27 -4.78
C SER A 367 -20.02 14.00 -5.51
N ALA A 368 -20.79 13.49 -6.48
CA ALA A 368 -20.40 12.33 -7.28
C ALA A 368 -19.25 12.66 -8.25
N ASP A 369 -19.17 13.88 -8.75
CA ASP A 369 -18.09 14.30 -9.64
C ASP A 369 -16.74 14.35 -8.89
N ILE A 370 -15.72 13.74 -9.50
CA ILE A 370 -14.35 13.74 -8.97
C ILE A 370 -13.59 14.81 -9.72
N THR A 371 -13.55 16.01 -9.15
CA THR A 371 -12.92 17.21 -9.73
C THR A 371 -11.56 17.52 -9.12
N GLU A 372 -11.13 16.72 -8.16
CA GLU A 372 -9.85 16.84 -7.47
C GLU A 372 -8.71 16.72 -8.48
N LYS A 373 -7.74 17.65 -8.39
CA LYS A 373 -6.66 17.79 -9.36
C LYS A 373 -5.71 16.59 -9.34
N TYR A 374 -5.40 16.09 -10.55
CA TYR A 374 -4.37 15.08 -10.77
C TYR A 374 -2.97 15.73 -10.77
N PRO A 375 -1.95 15.10 -10.14
CA PRO A 375 -0.59 15.66 -10.04
C PRO A 375 0.18 15.53 -11.37
N TYR A 376 -0.10 16.38 -12.35
CA TYR A 376 0.44 16.27 -13.70
C TYR A 376 1.78 17.00 -13.93
N HIS A 377 2.28 17.74 -12.94
CA HIS A 377 3.56 18.47 -13.06
C HIS A 377 4.77 17.58 -12.74
N ASP A 378 4.59 16.45 -12.06
CA ASP A 378 5.68 15.49 -11.81
C ASP A 378 5.76 14.41 -12.92
N PRO A 379 6.64 14.58 -13.91
CA PRO A 379 6.75 13.64 -15.02
C PRO A 379 7.44 12.31 -14.64
N ARG A 380 8.01 12.20 -13.43
CA ARG A 380 8.67 10.99 -12.95
C ARG A 380 7.62 9.95 -12.53
N ALA A 381 6.57 10.39 -11.86
CA ALA A 381 5.57 9.53 -11.23
C ALA A 381 4.22 9.53 -11.96
N PHE A 382 3.78 10.67 -12.55
CA PHE A 382 2.42 10.86 -13.05
C PHE A 382 2.39 11.33 -14.51
N THR A 383 2.73 10.41 -15.44
CA THR A 383 2.90 10.78 -16.86
C THR A 383 1.59 10.97 -17.64
N ALA A 384 0.44 10.51 -17.10
CA ALA A 384 -0.85 10.61 -17.78
C ALA A 384 -1.32 12.05 -18.00
N GLY A 385 -0.89 12.98 -17.14
CA GLY A 385 -1.14 14.41 -17.30
C GLY A 385 -0.64 15.01 -18.60
N ASN A 386 0.42 14.45 -19.21
CA ASN A 386 0.92 14.85 -20.52
C ASN A 386 -0.05 14.54 -21.67
N TYR A 387 -1.13 13.80 -21.41
CA TYR A 387 -2.11 13.34 -22.40
C TYR A 387 -3.52 13.81 -22.08
N GLY A 388 -3.67 14.89 -21.30
CA GLY A 388 -4.94 15.54 -21.06
C GLY A 388 -5.66 15.13 -19.77
N ILE A 389 -5.12 14.21 -18.97
CA ILE A 389 -5.66 13.89 -17.65
C ILE A 389 -5.40 15.07 -16.71
N ARG A 390 -6.44 15.66 -16.12
CA ARG A 390 -6.38 16.85 -15.25
C ARG A 390 -6.92 16.61 -13.86
N THR A 391 -7.88 15.71 -13.73
CA THR A 391 -8.53 15.36 -12.47
C THR A 391 -8.37 13.86 -12.20
N TRP A 392 -8.50 13.47 -10.94
CA TRP A 392 -8.57 12.05 -10.57
C TRP A 392 -9.78 11.38 -11.23
N GLY A 393 -10.86 12.13 -11.48
CA GLY A 393 -12.05 11.65 -12.17
C GLY A 393 -11.81 11.23 -13.63
N ASP A 394 -10.81 11.82 -14.30
CA ASP A 394 -10.49 11.48 -15.70
C ASP A 394 -9.90 10.07 -15.86
N LEU A 395 -9.48 9.46 -14.75
CA LEU A 395 -8.95 8.10 -14.75
C LEU A 395 -10.03 7.02 -14.83
N PHE A 396 -11.31 7.37 -14.66
CA PHE A 396 -12.38 6.39 -14.56
C PHE A 396 -13.36 6.52 -15.72
N SER A 397 -13.74 5.38 -16.30
CA SER A 397 -14.85 5.32 -17.24
C SER A 397 -16.19 5.61 -16.52
N PRO A 398 -17.25 6.00 -17.24
CA PRO A 398 -18.58 6.16 -16.64
C PRO A 398 -19.07 4.90 -15.91
N ARG A 399 -18.80 3.69 -16.46
CA ARG A 399 -19.17 2.42 -15.82
C ARG A 399 -18.41 2.18 -14.52
N GLN A 400 -17.12 2.47 -14.48
CA GLN A 400 -16.31 2.38 -13.26
C GLN A 400 -16.77 3.37 -12.20
N LYS A 401 -17.06 4.61 -12.57
CA LYS A 401 -17.62 5.63 -11.66
C LYS A 401 -18.96 5.17 -11.07
N LEU A 402 -19.85 4.67 -11.93
CA LEU A 402 -21.16 4.16 -11.49
C LEU A 402 -20.99 3.01 -10.49
N ALA A 403 -20.09 2.06 -10.76
CA ALA A 403 -19.85 0.92 -9.89
C ALA A 403 -19.33 1.35 -8.52
N LEU A 404 -18.29 2.18 -8.48
CA LEU A 404 -17.70 2.64 -7.22
C LEU A 404 -18.68 3.52 -6.42
N TRP A 405 -19.44 4.39 -7.09
CA TRP A 405 -20.47 5.19 -6.44
C TRP A 405 -21.55 4.32 -5.81
N THR A 406 -22.08 3.35 -6.57
CA THR A 406 -23.11 2.40 -6.09
C THR A 406 -22.60 1.58 -4.90
N LEU A 407 -21.33 1.13 -4.92
CA LEU A 407 -20.74 0.46 -3.77
C LEU A 407 -20.70 1.37 -2.53
N GLY A 408 -20.41 2.64 -2.70
CA GLY A 408 -20.49 3.63 -1.61
C GLY A 408 -21.92 3.81 -1.06
N GLU A 409 -22.95 3.79 -1.93
CA GLU A 409 -24.35 3.81 -1.49
C GLU A 409 -24.71 2.55 -0.68
N ILE A 410 -24.28 1.38 -1.15
CA ILE A 410 -24.53 0.10 -0.44
C ILE A 410 -23.87 0.08 0.93
N LEU A 411 -22.66 0.65 1.07
CA LEU A 411 -22.00 0.79 2.37
C LEU A 411 -22.82 1.67 3.34
N ARG A 412 -23.40 2.76 2.85
CA ARG A 412 -24.29 3.62 3.66
C ARG A 412 -25.59 2.90 4.06
N ASP A 413 -26.18 2.14 3.15
CA ASP A 413 -27.37 1.34 3.43
C ASP A 413 -27.07 0.29 4.52
N TYR A 414 -25.93 -0.39 4.44
CA TYR A 414 -25.54 -1.36 5.45
C TYR A 414 -25.22 -0.70 6.81
N HIS A 415 -24.63 0.49 6.82
CA HIS A 415 -24.46 1.27 8.05
C HIS A 415 -25.79 1.55 8.74
N ALA A 416 -26.78 2.02 7.98
CA ALA A 416 -28.13 2.24 8.52
C ALA A 416 -28.78 0.94 9.03
N GLN A 417 -28.54 -0.19 8.34
CA GLN A 417 -29.03 -1.49 8.77
C GLN A 417 -28.40 -1.93 10.10
N LEU A 418 -27.07 -1.81 10.26
CA LEU A 418 -26.36 -2.14 11.51
C LEU A 418 -26.92 -1.36 12.70
N LEU A 419 -27.17 -0.06 12.55
CA LEU A 419 -27.73 0.77 13.61
C LEU A 419 -29.17 0.36 13.94
N LYS A 420 -29.98 0.04 12.92
CA LYS A 420 -31.35 -0.48 13.10
C LYS A 420 -31.38 -1.82 13.83
N ASP A 421 -30.38 -2.67 13.59
CA ASP A 421 -30.24 -3.98 14.22
C ASP A 421 -29.61 -3.90 15.63
N GLY A 422 -29.41 -2.68 16.14
CA GLY A 422 -28.96 -2.42 17.52
C GLY A 422 -27.45 -2.44 17.73
N ALA A 423 -26.63 -2.41 16.67
CA ALA A 423 -25.19 -2.23 16.82
C ALA A 423 -24.89 -0.83 17.40
N SER A 424 -23.86 -0.72 18.24
CA SER A 424 -23.40 0.58 18.70
C SER A 424 -22.84 1.41 17.54
N GLU A 425 -22.97 2.75 17.61
CA GLU A 425 -22.40 3.66 16.60
C GLU A 425 -20.91 3.40 16.34
N SER A 426 -20.16 3.09 17.41
CA SER A 426 -18.73 2.77 17.31
C SER A 426 -18.49 1.48 16.50
N LEU A 427 -19.19 0.39 16.81
CA LEU A 427 -19.04 -0.88 16.10
C LEU A 427 -19.51 -0.77 14.64
N ALA A 428 -20.65 -0.08 14.40
CA ALA A 428 -21.14 0.15 13.05
C ALA A 428 -20.13 0.95 12.22
N ARG A 429 -19.60 2.05 12.76
CA ARG A 429 -18.55 2.86 12.11
C ARG A 429 -17.30 2.04 11.82
N ASP A 430 -16.80 1.27 12.80
CA ASP A 430 -15.60 0.46 12.68
C ASP A 430 -15.78 -0.63 11.60
N THR A 431 -16.94 -1.29 11.56
CA THR A 431 -17.30 -2.29 10.54
C THR A 431 -17.36 -1.68 9.14
N ILE A 432 -18.06 -0.55 8.99
CA ILE A 432 -18.18 0.13 7.69
C ILE A 432 -16.82 0.66 7.21
N THR A 433 -15.97 1.12 8.12
CA THR A 433 -14.61 1.55 7.78
C THR A 433 -13.79 0.40 7.19
N ALA A 434 -13.83 -0.78 7.82
CA ALA A 434 -13.15 -1.98 7.33
C ALA A 434 -13.66 -2.43 5.94
N LEU A 435 -14.99 -2.42 5.75
CA LEU A 435 -15.61 -2.71 4.45
C LEU A 435 -15.25 -1.68 3.38
N ALA A 436 -15.25 -0.38 3.72
CA ALA A 436 -14.90 0.71 2.81
C ALA A 436 -13.43 0.65 2.39
N LEU A 437 -12.51 0.32 3.30
CA LEU A 437 -11.10 0.07 2.98
C LEU A 437 -10.97 -1.10 2.00
N SER A 438 -11.73 -2.17 2.21
CA SER A 438 -11.73 -3.34 1.31
C SER A 438 -12.23 -2.97 -0.08
N VAL A 439 -13.33 -2.22 -0.20
CA VAL A 439 -13.83 -1.70 -1.49
C VAL A 439 -12.80 -0.75 -2.12
N SER A 440 -12.22 0.16 -1.33
CA SER A 440 -11.19 1.09 -1.79
C SER A 440 -9.93 0.38 -2.30
N ASN A 441 -9.60 -0.81 -1.77
CA ASN A 441 -8.49 -1.63 -2.26
C ASN A 441 -8.72 -2.15 -3.70
N THR A 442 -9.95 -2.09 -4.22
CA THR A 442 -10.23 -2.39 -5.64
C THR A 442 -9.97 -1.20 -6.57
N VAL A 443 -9.99 0.03 -6.07
CA VAL A 443 -9.87 1.26 -6.88
C VAL A 443 -8.63 1.29 -7.77
N PRO A 444 -7.43 0.84 -7.32
CA PRO A 444 -6.26 0.73 -8.18
C PRO A 444 -6.41 -0.19 -9.39
N PHE A 445 -7.39 -1.10 -9.38
CA PHE A 445 -7.74 -1.99 -10.49
C PHE A 445 -8.94 -1.48 -11.29
N GLN A 446 -9.78 -0.64 -10.70
CA GLN A 446 -11.02 -0.09 -11.26
C GLN A 446 -10.81 1.28 -11.92
N ASN A 447 -9.75 1.45 -12.71
CA ASN A 447 -9.44 2.69 -13.43
C ASN A 447 -8.75 2.43 -14.77
N ASN A 448 -8.70 3.43 -15.64
CA ASN A 448 -8.17 3.35 -17.01
C ASN A 448 -6.63 3.33 -17.10
N MET A 449 -5.94 3.24 -15.97
CA MET A 449 -4.48 3.00 -15.88
C MET A 449 -4.18 1.58 -15.38
N ALA A 450 -5.19 0.81 -14.97
CA ALA A 450 -5.05 -0.61 -14.70
C ALA A 450 -4.84 -1.37 -16.01
N TRP A 451 -4.05 -2.44 -15.98
CA TRP A 451 -3.69 -3.14 -17.20
C TRP A 451 -3.83 -4.65 -17.04
N TYR A 452 -4.02 -5.34 -18.16
CA TYR A 452 -4.19 -6.78 -18.18
C TYR A 452 -2.94 -7.45 -18.73
N SER A 453 -2.39 -8.40 -17.97
CA SER A 453 -1.32 -9.31 -18.40
C SER A 453 -1.40 -10.57 -17.56
N ARG A 454 -1.88 -11.66 -18.11
CA ARG A 454 -2.25 -12.91 -17.41
C ARG A 454 -3.31 -12.74 -16.32
N GLY A 455 -3.59 -11.55 -15.87
CA GLY A 455 -4.54 -11.14 -14.86
C GLY A 455 -4.60 -9.63 -14.78
N MET A 456 -5.56 -9.11 -14.03
CA MET A 456 -5.63 -7.69 -13.75
C MET A 456 -4.44 -7.25 -12.90
N ASN A 457 -3.82 -6.16 -13.31
CA ASN A 457 -2.77 -5.48 -12.57
C ASN A 457 -3.24 -4.08 -12.19
N TYR A 458 -2.86 -3.63 -10.99
CA TYR A 458 -3.20 -2.30 -10.53
C TYR A 458 -2.43 -1.20 -11.31
N CYS A 459 -2.96 0.01 -11.27
CA CYS A 459 -2.46 1.15 -12.05
C CYS A 459 -1.04 1.62 -11.70
N TYR A 460 -0.55 1.32 -10.52
CA TYR A 460 0.78 1.73 -10.10
C TYR A 460 1.89 0.85 -10.69
N LYS A 461 2.92 1.48 -11.24
CA LYS A 461 4.14 0.82 -11.69
C LYS A 461 5.34 1.51 -11.06
N GLY A 462 6.07 0.80 -10.19
CA GLY A 462 7.05 1.45 -9.34
C GLY A 462 6.36 2.38 -8.33
N MET A 463 6.84 3.60 -8.19
CA MET A 463 6.30 4.65 -7.32
C MET A 463 5.51 5.70 -8.09
N GLY A 464 4.79 5.30 -9.13
CA GLY A 464 4.03 6.23 -9.95
C GLY A 464 2.94 5.58 -10.79
N MET A 465 2.24 6.40 -11.56
CA MET A 465 1.16 6.02 -12.46
C MET A 465 1.50 6.44 -13.89
N SER A 466 2.02 5.52 -14.67
CA SER A 466 2.38 5.77 -16.07
C SER A 466 1.16 5.66 -16.98
N MET A 467 1.11 6.50 -18.03
CA MET A 467 0.11 6.39 -19.10
C MET A 467 0.06 4.96 -19.66
N LYS A 468 -1.14 4.42 -19.76
CA LYS A 468 -1.43 3.13 -20.42
C LYS A 468 -2.16 3.39 -21.73
N TRP A 469 -1.71 2.75 -22.80
CA TRP A 469 -2.30 2.84 -24.13
C TRP A 469 -3.42 1.84 -24.30
N ASP A 470 -3.18 0.63 -23.88
CA ASP A 470 -4.12 -0.48 -23.73
C ASP A 470 -4.29 -0.80 -22.24
N TYR A 471 -5.52 -0.96 -21.80
CA TYR A 471 -5.85 -1.15 -20.40
C TYR A 471 -6.98 -2.18 -20.20
N GLY A 472 -7.07 -2.71 -18.99
CA GLY A 472 -8.13 -3.61 -18.57
C GLY A 472 -9.13 -2.92 -17.66
N GLU A 473 -10.40 -3.07 -17.94
CA GLU A 473 -11.50 -2.68 -17.06
C GLU A 473 -11.96 -3.92 -16.28
N ALA A 474 -11.60 -4.02 -15.00
CA ALA A 474 -11.97 -5.15 -14.16
C ALA A 474 -13.48 -5.21 -13.92
N ASN A 475 -14.03 -6.43 -13.83
CA ASN A 475 -15.38 -6.64 -13.38
C ASN A 475 -15.42 -6.62 -11.84
N PRO A 476 -16.10 -5.65 -11.18
CA PRO A 476 -16.17 -5.60 -9.71
C PRO A 476 -16.96 -6.76 -9.10
N LEU A 477 -17.82 -7.43 -9.88
CA LEU A 477 -18.70 -8.51 -9.42
C LEU A 477 -18.06 -9.90 -9.57
N VAL A 478 -16.91 -10.00 -10.25
CA VAL A 478 -16.26 -11.30 -10.46
C VAL A 478 -15.66 -11.86 -9.17
N SER A 479 -15.83 -13.16 -8.97
CA SER A 479 -15.19 -13.87 -7.84
C SER A 479 -13.73 -14.21 -8.17
N ASP A 480 -12.90 -14.34 -7.15
CA ASP A 480 -11.55 -14.91 -7.18
C ASP A 480 -10.51 -14.20 -8.06
N TYR A 481 -10.82 -13.01 -8.58
CA TYR A 481 -9.92 -12.23 -9.43
C TYR A 481 -9.65 -10.83 -8.87
N ALA A 482 -8.41 -10.37 -9.02
CA ALA A 482 -8.02 -9.03 -8.61
C ALA A 482 -8.88 -7.96 -9.30
N GLY A 483 -9.36 -6.99 -8.53
CA GLY A 483 -10.29 -5.95 -8.96
C GLY A 483 -11.76 -6.27 -8.67
N GLY A 484 -12.11 -7.53 -8.34
CA GLY A 484 -13.43 -7.92 -7.84
C GLY A 484 -13.56 -7.69 -6.33
N ILE A 485 -14.77 -7.31 -5.88
CA ILE A 485 -15.04 -7.07 -4.45
C ILE A 485 -14.98 -8.35 -3.61
N HIS A 486 -15.33 -9.51 -4.17
CA HIS A 486 -15.20 -10.80 -3.50
C HIS A 486 -13.77 -11.09 -3.07
N PHE A 487 -12.82 -10.90 -4.00
CA PHE A 487 -11.40 -11.09 -3.72
C PHE A 487 -10.92 -10.09 -2.66
N ALA A 488 -11.33 -8.82 -2.75
CA ALA A 488 -10.95 -7.79 -1.80
C ALA A 488 -11.47 -8.09 -0.39
N PHE A 489 -12.72 -8.50 -0.24
CA PHE A 489 -13.29 -8.89 1.07
C PHE A 489 -12.62 -10.11 1.66
N HIS A 490 -12.31 -11.13 0.87
CA HIS A 490 -11.56 -12.29 1.35
C HIS A 490 -10.16 -11.89 1.87
N GLN A 491 -9.44 -11.05 1.13
CA GLN A 491 -8.13 -10.56 1.57
C GLN A 491 -8.21 -9.73 2.85
N ALA A 492 -9.24 -8.90 2.98
CA ALA A 492 -9.45 -8.06 4.16
C ALA A 492 -9.87 -8.89 5.39
N GLU A 493 -10.74 -9.88 5.20
CA GLU A 493 -11.12 -10.83 6.27
C GLU A 493 -9.89 -11.52 6.86
N GLU A 494 -9.02 -12.04 6.00
CA GLU A 494 -7.78 -12.69 6.42
C GLU A 494 -6.81 -11.71 7.11
N ALA A 495 -6.76 -10.45 6.66
CA ALA A 495 -5.96 -9.41 7.30
C ALA A 495 -6.50 -9.06 8.70
N ILE A 496 -7.81 -8.91 8.85
CA ILE A 496 -8.47 -8.68 10.15
C ILE A 496 -8.20 -9.85 11.08
N ARG A 497 -8.38 -11.09 10.62
CA ARG A 497 -8.11 -12.32 11.40
C ARG A 497 -6.67 -12.36 11.89
N ALA A 498 -5.68 -11.99 11.06
CA ALA A 498 -4.27 -11.97 11.42
C ALA A 498 -3.94 -10.96 12.53
N THR A 499 -4.77 -9.92 12.69
CA THR A 499 -4.60 -8.90 13.73
C THR A 499 -5.35 -9.18 15.03
N LEU A 500 -6.30 -10.14 15.05
CA LEU A 500 -7.01 -10.53 16.29
C LEU A 500 -6.06 -11.00 17.41
N ALA A 501 -4.87 -11.50 17.06
CA ALA A 501 -3.86 -11.93 18.03
C ALA A 501 -3.04 -10.76 18.62
N ILE A 502 -3.23 -9.52 18.13
CA ILE A 502 -2.68 -8.32 18.74
C ILE A 502 -3.51 -8.05 20.01
N ASN A 503 -2.86 -7.95 21.15
CA ASN A 503 -3.55 -7.83 22.44
C ASN A 503 -4.22 -6.46 22.58
N ASN A 504 -5.16 -6.35 23.54
CA ASN A 504 -5.75 -5.09 24.03
C ASN A 504 -4.75 -4.18 24.78
N SER A 505 -3.46 -4.21 24.42
CA SER A 505 -2.53 -3.19 24.88
C SER A 505 -3.04 -1.81 24.43
N SER A 506 -2.77 -0.79 25.22
CA SER A 506 -3.19 0.57 24.92
C SER A 506 -2.49 1.07 23.64
N THR A 507 -3.15 0.90 22.48
CA THR A 507 -2.67 1.47 21.23
C THR A 507 -3.44 2.74 20.93
N SER A 508 -2.74 3.87 20.82
CA SER A 508 -3.31 5.13 20.37
C SER A 508 -2.88 5.46 18.95
N VAL A 509 -3.84 5.91 18.14
CA VAL A 509 -3.62 6.35 16.76
C VAL A 509 -4.05 7.80 16.62
N MET A 510 -3.15 8.65 16.14
CA MET A 510 -3.42 10.07 15.97
C MET A 510 -2.92 10.62 14.65
N ARG A 511 -3.61 11.63 14.12
CA ARG A 511 -3.09 12.45 13.02
C ARG A 511 -2.13 13.47 13.60
N ALA A 512 -0.85 13.40 13.26
CA ALA A 512 0.14 14.35 13.72
C ALA A 512 1.23 14.59 12.67
N ASN A 513 1.79 15.80 12.70
CA ASN A 513 3.00 16.14 12.00
C ASN A 513 4.20 15.66 12.85
N ALA A 514 5.03 14.80 12.31
CA ALA A 514 6.20 14.26 13.03
C ALA A 514 7.19 15.33 13.54
N ALA A 515 7.17 16.51 12.95
CA ALA A 515 8.00 17.63 13.37
C ALA A 515 7.36 18.49 14.50
N GLU A 516 6.14 18.15 14.95
CA GLU A 516 5.39 18.85 16.02
C GLU A 516 4.41 17.87 16.65
N LEU A 517 4.86 17.10 17.63
CA LEU A 517 4.09 16.01 18.21
C LEU A 517 3.33 16.45 19.46
N PRO A 518 2.02 16.14 19.55
CA PRO A 518 1.21 16.46 20.74
C PRO A 518 1.43 15.42 21.86
N LEU A 519 2.69 15.09 22.15
CA LEU A 519 3.06 14.11 23.16
C LEU A 519 3.94 14.77 24.24
N PRO A 520 3.83 14.32 25.51
CA PRO A 520 4.69 14.82 26.58
C PRO A 520 6.16 14.47 26.36
N ASP A 521 7.06 15.24 27.00
CA ASP A 521 8.46 14.91 27.09
C ASP A 521 8.63 13.60 27.88
N ASP A 522 9.69 12.82 27.60
CA ASP A 522 10.09 11.63 28.34
C ASP A 522 8.96 10.60 28.56
N SER A 523 8.04 10.45 27.58
CA SER A 523 6.84 9.61 27.68
C SER A 523 6.95 8.25 26.99
N ALA A 524 7.97 8.00 26.18
CA ALA A 524 8.16 6.73 25.46
C ALA A 524 9.49 6.06 25.82
N ASP A 525 9.49 4.73 25.89
CA ASP A 525 10.68 3.91 26.14
C ASP A 525 11.40 3.55 24.84
N MET A 526 10.70 3.57 23.71
CA MET A 526 11.26 3.29 22.38
C MET A 526 10.69 4.24 21.32
N PHE A 527 11.59 4.86 20.57
CA PHE A 527 11.30 5.54 19.32
C PHE A 527 11.72 4.61 18.18
N PHE A 528 10.74 4.00 17.48
CA PHE A 528 11.05 3.11 16.37
C PHE A 528 10.30 3.56 15.14
N SER A 529 10.99 3.91 14.07
CA SER A 529 10.36 4.52 12.91
C SER A 529 11.05 4.20 11.59
N ASP A 530 10.24 4.23 10.53
CA ASP A 530 10.62 4.09 9.13
C ASP A 530 10.27 5.40 8.39
N PRO A 531 11.10 6.46 8.51
CA PRO A 531 10.80 7.77 7.96
C PRO A 531 10.81 7.77 6.42
N PRO A 532 10.23 8.78 5.76
CA PRO A 532 10.25 8.88 4.30
C PRO A 532 11.66 8.92 3.71
N TYR A 533 11.91 8.12 2.64
CA TYR A 533 13.22 7.97 2.00
C TYR A 533 13.45 9.01 0.93
N TYR A 534 13.85 10.19 1.34
CA TYR A 534 14.31 11.30 0.51
C TYR A 534 13.34 11.63 -0.65
N ASP A 535 13.56 11.11 -1.88
CA ASP A 535 12.76 11.36 -3.09
C ASP A 535 12.04 10.13 -3.65
N VAL A 536 11.96 9.02 -2.87
CA VAL A 536 11.57 7.71 -3.41
C VAL A 536 10.07 7.54 -3.57
N VAL A 537 9.26 7.95 -2.58
CA VAL A 537 7.82 7.63 -2.54
C VAL A 537 6.98 8.88 -2.29
N PRO A 538 6.21 9.37 -3.26
CA PRO A 538 5.25 10.45 -3.06
C PRO A 538 3.95 9.91 -2.45
N TYR A 539 3.98 9.57 -1.15
CA TYR A 539 2.87 8.87 -0.46
C TYR A 539 1.52 9.57 -0.60
N ALA A 540 1.50 10.89 -0.41
CA ALA A 540 0.28 11.69 -0.51
C ALA A 540 -0.33 11.60 -1.92
N ASP A 541 0.47 11.75 -2.97
CA ASP A 541 -0.01 11.68 -4.35
C ASP A 541 -0.50 10.28 -4.72
N LEU A 542 0.19 9.25 -4.26
CA LEU A 542 -0.21 7.88 -4.54
C LEU A 542 -1.52 7.51 -3.81
N SER A 543 -1.72 8.00 -2.59
CA SER A 543 -2.92 7.72 -1.80
C SER A 543 -4.15 8.50 -2.26
N ASP A 544 -4.00 9.62 -2.97
CA ASP A 544 -5.11 10.44 -3.46
C ASP A 544 -6.12 9.65 -4.30
N LEU A 545 -5.66 8.70 -5.11
CA LEU A 545 -6.55 7.84 -5.90
C LEU A 545 -7.57 7.09 -5.04
N CYS A 546 -7.14 6.57 -3.89
CA CYS A 546 -8.03 5.90 -2.94
C CYS A 546 -8.76 6.90 -2.06
N TYR A 547 -8.09 7.99 -1.65
CA TYR A 547 -8.65 9.03 -0.80
C TYR A 547 -9.91 9.67 -1.37
N VAL A 548 -9.92 10.02 -2.67
CA VAL A 548 -11.08 10.64 -3.31
C VAL A 548 -12.33 9.75 -3.30
N TRP A 549 -12.16 8.43 -3.27
CA TRP A 549 -13.26 7.48 -3.14
C TRP A 549 -13.61 7.21 -1.68
N LEU A 550 -12.65 7.03 -0.79
CA LEU A 550 -12.89 6.89 0.66
C LEU A 550 -13.69 8.07 1.21
N LYS A 551 -13.36 9.29 0.79
CA LYS A 551 -14.12 10.48 1.12
C LYS A 551 -15.59 10.36 0.70
N ARG A 552 -15.88 9.80 -0.48
CA ARG A 552 -17.24 9.57 -0.97
C ARG A 552 -17.93 8.39 -0.30
N PHE A 553 -17.18 7.38 0.14
CA PHE A 553 -17.76 6.23 0.83
C PHE A 553 -18.11 6.55 2.28
N ILE A 554 -17.15 7.04 3.05
CA ILE A 554 -17.21 7.15 4.51
C ILE A 554 -16.82 8.53 5.06
N GLY A 555 -16.75 9.58 4.24
CA GLY A 555 -16.40 10.93 4.72
C GLY A 555 -17.33 11.46 5.80
N HIS A 556 -18.60 11.07 5.80
CA HIS A 556 -19.58 11.39 6.83
C HIS A 556 -19.31 10.71 8.19
N LEU A 557 -18.59 9.60 8.21
CA LEU A 557 -18.17 8.87 9.42
C LEU A 557 -16.82 9.33 9.97
N HIS A 558 -15.99 9.95 9.13
CA HIS A 558 -14.65 10.42 9.46
C HIS A 558 -14.40 11.85 8.92
N PRO A 559 -15.21 12.85 9.35
CA PRO A 559 -15.09 14.21 8.84
C PRO A 559 -13.75 14.87 9.22
N ASP A 560 -13.13 14.46 10.30
CA ASP A 560 -11.81 14.91 10.77
C ASP A 560 -10.66 14.46 9.87
N LEU A 561 -10.82 13.34 9.17
CA LEU A 561 -9.80 12.78 8.28
C LEU A 561 -10.08 13.01 6.79
N LEU A 562 -11.36 13.08 6.39
CA LEU A 562 -11.78 13.00 4.99
C LEU A 562 -12.48 14.27 4.47
N ASN A 563 -12.33 15.43 5.14
CA ASN A 563 -12.94 16.70 4.74
C ASN A 563 -12.10 17.51 3.73
N GLU A 564 -10.80 17.23 3.61
CA GLU A 564 -9.91 17.95 2.71
C GLU A 564 -10.15 17.56 1.24
N MET A 565 -9.73 18.43 0.31
CA MET A 565 -9.83 18.14 -1.13
C MET A 565 -9.00 16.91 -1.51
N LEU A 566 -7.75 16.87 -1.06
CA LEU A 566 -6.78 15.81 -1.27
C LEU A 566 -5.97 15.60 0.01
N THR A 567 -5.18 14.54 0.05
CA THR A 567 -4.27 14.28 1.18
C THR A 567 -3.26 15.41 1.37
N PRO A 568 -2.81 15.70 2.61
CA PRO A 568 -1.87 16.79 2.88
C PRO A 568 -0.52 16.54 2.22
N LYS A 569 -0.01 17.55 1.50
CA LYS A 569 1.24 17.47 0.73
C LYS A 569 2.31 18.46 1.18
N ALA A 570 1.89 19.65 1.62
CA ALA A 570 2.82 20.71 2.00
C ALA A 570 3.69 20.34 3.21
N GLU A 571 3.12 19.55 4.13
CA GLU A 571 3.79 19.11 5.36
C GLU A 571 4.57 17.79 5.18
N GLN A 572 4.43 17.14 4.04
CA GLN A 572 5.13 15.89 3.74
C GLN A 572 6.65 16.12 3.67
N ILE A 573 7.41 15.30 4.39
CA ILE A 573 8.87 15.35 4.37
C ILE A 573 9.37 14.54 3.18
N LEU A 574 9.56 15.21 2.03
CA LEU A 574 9.95 14.60 0.77
C LEU A 574 10.72 15.61 -0.10
N VAL A 575 11.66 15.15 -0.88
CA VAL A 575 12.30 15.96 -1.94
C VAL A 575 11.51 15.82 -3.24
N ASN A 576 10.90 16.93 -3.68
CA ASN A 576 10.18 16.99 -4.95
C ASN A 576 10.47 18.31 -5.68
N PRO A 577 11.29 18.29 -6.75
CA PRO A 577 11.65 19.51 -7.49
C PRO A 577 10.46 20.14 -8.24
N TYR A 578 9.33 19.44 -8.36
CA TYR A 578 8.12 19.93 -9.04
C TYR A 578 7.07 20.49 -8.07
N SER A 579 7.33 20.48 -6.77
CA SER A 579 6.37 20.86 -5.72
C SER A 579 5.85 22.29 -5.86
N MET A 580 6.70 23.23 -6.26
CA MET A 580 6.33 24.63 -6.49
C MET A 580 5.31 24.79 -7.62
N ALA A 581 5.46 24.03 -8.71
CA ALA A 581 4.54 24.05 -9.85
C ALA A 581 3.15 23.52 -9.49
N ASP A 582 3.07 22.63 -8.48
CA ASP A 582 1.83 22.10 -7.94
C ASP A 582 1.23 22.95 -6.79
N GLY A 583 1.88 24.06 -6.42
CA GLY A 583 1.43 24.93 -5.33
C GLY A 583 1.60 24.33 -3.92
N ARG A 584 2.53 23.38 -3.74
CA ARG A 584 2.77 22.66 -2.48
C ARG A 584 3.81 23.32 -1.58
N GLY A 585 4.41 24.41 -2.03
CA GLY A 585 5.58 25.00 -1.38
C GLY A 585 6.89 24.25 -1.72
N GLU A 586 7.97 24.71 -1.14
CA GLU A 586 9.30 24.17 -1.38
C GLU A 586 9.47 22.78 -0.72
N GLN A 587 9.96 21.81 -1.52
CA GLN A 587 10.36 20.47 -1.09
C GLN A 587 11.77 20.17 -1.60
N SER A 588 12.72 21.04 -1.24
CA SER A 588 14.15 20.94 -1.57
C SER A 588 14.88 19.95 -0.65
N PRO A 589 16.11 19.54 -0.98
CA PRO A 589 16.99 18.76 -0.10
C PRO A 589 17.21 19.43 1.27
N GLU A 590 17.38 20.75 1.28
CA GLU A 590 17.58 21.55 2.50
C GLU A 590 16.34 21.51 3.38
N ARG A 591 15.16 21.67 2.78
CA ARG A 591 13.87 21.59 3.48
C ARG A 591 13.63 20.19 4.05
N TYR A 592 13.97 19.15 3.30
CA TYR A 592 13.91 17.76 3.77
C TYR A 592 14.78 17.59 5.03
N ARG A 593 16.05 18.04 4.98
CA ARG A 593 16.96 17.94 6.13
C ARG A 593 16.42 18.70 7.34
N GLU A 594 15.98 19.92 7.14
CA GLU A 594 15.40 20.74 8.21
C GLU A 594 14.23 20.03 8.91
N ARG A 595 13.25 19.60 8.12
CA ARG A 595 12.04 18.95 8.65
C ARG A 595 12.32 17.58 9.26
N MET A 596 13.25 16.82 8.70
CA MET A 596 13.67 15.54 9.25
C MET A 596 14.41 15.73 10.58
N THR A 597 15.27 16.75 10.69
CA THR A 597 15.92 17.11 11.95
C THR A 597 14.89 17.51 13.02
N GLN A 598 13.87 18.28 12.65
CA GLN A 598 12.77 18.63 13.57
C GLN A 598 12.02 17.38 14.04
N ALA A 599 11.66 16.47 13.12
CA ALA A 599 10.97 15.23 13.45
C ALA A 599 11.79 14.35 14.42
N PHE A 600 13.10 14.24 14.20
CA PHE A 600 13.97 13.50 15.11
C PHE A 600 14.17 14.23 16.46
N ARG A 601 14.17 15.56 16.49
CA ARG A 601 14.18 16.30 17.78
C ARG A 601 12.92 16.05 18.59
N GLU A 602 11.76 16.01 17.94
CA GLU A 602 10.52 15.61 18.58
C GLU A 602 10.59 14.16 19.08
N GLY A 603 11.06 13.23 18.23
CA GLY A 603 11.30 11.86 18.67
C GLY A 603 12.23 11.77 19.89
N ARG A 604 13.31 12.58 19.93
CA ARG A 604 14.23 12.62 21.07
C ARG A 604 13.61 13.25 22.31
N ARG A 605 12.74 14.27 22.16
CA ARG A 605 12.02 14.93 23.26
C ARG A 605 11.03 13.97 23.93
N VAL A 606 10.29 13.20 23.13
CA VAL A 606 9.29 12.22 23.60
C VAL A 606 9.97 10.99 24.23
N LEU A 607 11.17 10.63 23.78
CA LEU A 607 11.93 9.48 24.26
C LEU A 607 12.53 9.75 25.63
N LYS A 608 12.30 8.83 26.58
CA LYS A 608 12.93 8.87 27.91
C LYS A 608 14.46 8.92 27.83
N PRO A 609 15.16 9.40 28.88
CA PRO A 609 16.64 9.49 28.88
C PRO A 609 17.35 8.15 28.62
N ASP A 610 16.79 7.04 29.13
CA ASP A 610 17.28 5.67 28.94
C ASP A 610 16.63 4.94 27.76
N GLY A 611 15.75 5.63 27.03
CA GLY A 611 15.03 5.08 25.90
C GLY A 611 15.93 4.88 24.67
N ILE A 612 15.53 3.96 23.80
CA ILE A 612 16.25 3.61 22.58
C ILE A 612 15.57 4.11 21.32
N GLY A 613 16.35 4.65 20.37
CA GLY A 613 15.89 5.05 19.05
C GLY A 613 16.29 4.03 17.98
N CYS A 614 15.32 3.51 17.22
CA CYS A 614 15.54 2.65 16.06
C CYS A 614 15.01 3.34 14.80
N ILE A 615 15.90 3.59 13.83
CA ILE A 615 15.53 4.26 12.58
C ILE A 615 15.84 3.34 11.41
N VAL A 616 14.81 3.02 10.61
CA VAL A 616 14.94 2.23 9.40
C VAL A 616 15.20 3.15 8.22
N PHE A 617 16.19 2.83 7.40
CA PHE A 617 16.46 3.61 6.20
C PHE A 617 17.13 2.75 5.12
N ALA A 618 16.77 3.00 3.86
CA ALA A 618 17.43 2.40 2.71
C ALA A 618 17.41 3.36 1.53
N HIS A 619 18.59 3.71 1.02
CA HIS A 619 18.73 4.56 -0.16
C HIS A 619 20.02 4.25 -0.91
N LYS A 620 20.03 4.38 -2.25
CA LYS A 620 21.24 4.15 -3.08
C LYS A 620 22.24 5.29 -3.09
N GLY A 621 21.74 6.50 -2.97
CA GLY A 621 22.58 7.70 -3.02
C GLY A 621 23.21 7.98 -1.67
N THR A 622 24.53 8.18 -1.64
CA THR A 622 25.27 8.56 -0.44
C THR A 622 24.78 9.86 0.19
N GLY A 623 24.38 10.85 -0.63
CA GLY A 623 23.86 12.13 -0.14
C GLY A 623 22.58 12.01 0.69
N ALA A 624 21.71 11.03 0.39
CA ALA A 624 20.54 10.77 1.21
C ALA A 624 20.92 10.21 2.59
N TRP A 625 21.91 9.31 2.64
CA TRP A 625 22.47 8.78 3.88
C TRP A 625 23.15 9.87 4.72
N GLU A 626 23.97 10.72 4.09
CA GLU A 626 24.62 11.86 4.75
C GLU A 626 23.58 12.80 5.36
N THR A 627 22.51 13.11 4.59
CA THR A 627 21.42 13.96 5.06
C THR A 627 20.70 13.36 6.26
N LEU A 628 20.37 12.06 6.21
CA LEU A 628 19.69 11.38 7.32
C LEU A 628 20.57 11.33 8.57
N LEU A 629 21.83 10.88 8.43
CA LEU A 629 22.77 10.79 9.57
C LEU A 629 23.01 12.16 10.20
N ALA A 630 23.18 13.20 9.36
CA ALA A 630 23.30 14.56 9.87
C ALA A 630 22.05 14.99 10.65
N SER A 631 20.83 14.65 10.16
CA SER A 631 19.59 14.98 10.84
C SER A 631 19.45 14.26 12.19
N ILE A 632 19.89 13.00 12.29
CA ILE A 632 19.90 12.20 13.54
C ILE A 632 20.84 12.84 14.55
N ILE A 633 22.07 13.18 14.13
CA ILE A 633 23.10 13.78 14.99
C ILE A 633 22.70 15.20 15.44
N ASP A 634 22.17 16.03 14.52
CA ASP A 634 21.74 17.39 14.80
C ASP A 634 20.47 17.41 15.71
N ALA A 635 19.72 16.31 15.77
CA ALA A 635 18.63 16.10 16.71
C ALA A 635 19.07 15.67 18.11
N GLY A 636 20.37 15.35 18.31
CA GLY A 636 20.93 14.98 19.60
C GLY A 636 20.94 13.47 19.88
N PHE A 637 20.64 12.62 18.90
CA PHE A 637 20.84 11.18 19.01
C PHE A 637 22.31 10.80 18.85
N ILE A 638 22.66 9.67 19.43
CA ILE A 638 23.95 9.02 19.32
C ILE A 638 23.74 7.68 18.65
N VAL A 639 24.45 7.42 17.55
CA VAL A 639 24.35 6.13 16.85
C VAL A 639 25.28 5.12 17.54
N THR A 640 24.68 4.09 18.15
CA THR A 640 25.39 3.04 18.90
C THR A 640 25.59 1.77 18.08
N ALA A 641 24.69 1.47 17.11
CA ALA A 641 24.81 0.30 16.23
C ALA A 641 24.16 0.56 14.87
N SER A 642 24.54 -0.22 13.86
CA SER A 642 23.94 -0.23 12.53
C SER A 642 23.88 -1.65 11.98
N TRP A 643 22.70 -2.09 11.54
CA TRP A 643 22.42 -3.46 11.13
C TRP A 643 21.88 -3.55 9.71
N PRO A 644 22.56 -4.23 8.76
CA PRO A 644 22.11 -4.40 7.39
C PRO A 644 21.10 -5.55 7.28
N ILE A 645 19.80 -5.25 7.44
CA ILE A 645 18.74 -6.26 7.28
C ILE A 645 18.25 -6.23 5.83
N ASP A 646 18.38 -7.35 5.10
CA ASP A 646 17.87 -7.48 3.74
C ASP A 646 16.38 -7.86 3.78
N THR A 647 15.54 -6.92 3.39
CA THR A 647 14.08 -7.11 3.31
C THR A 647 13.56 -7.18 1.88
N GLU A 648 14.41 -7.04 0.85
CA GLU A 648 13.97 -7.01 -0.55
C GLU A 648 14.26 -8.34 -1.27
N ARG A 649 13.39 -8.68 -2.26
CA ARG A 649 13.63 -9.85 -3.12
C ARG A 649 14.69 -9.53 -4.16
N ALA A 650 15.65 -10.43 -4.38
CA ALA A 650 16.68 -10.30 -5.41
C ALA A 650 16.14 -10.06 -6.84
N ALA A 651 14.93 -10.54 -7.14
CA ALA A 651 14.30 -10.44 -8.48
C ALA A 651 13.51 -9.13 -8.70
N ARG A 652 13.37 -8.24 -7.71
CA ARG A 652 12.63 -6.97 -7.90
C ARG A 652 13.52 -5.90 -8.55
N MET A 653 12.95 -5.12 -9.50
CA MET A 653 13.61 -3.92 -10.03
C MET A 653 13.99 -2.89 -8.96
N ARG A 654 13.41 -2.98 -7.76
CA ARG A 654 13.79 -2.19 -6.58
C ARG A 654 15.11 -2.67 -5.98
N ALA A 655 15.38 -3.99 -5.95
CA ALA A 655 16.67 -4.50 -5.50
C ALA A 655 17.84 -3.91 -6.31
N ASN A 656 17.59 -3.56 -7.59
CA ASN A 656 18.54 -2.80 -8.41
C ASN A 656 18.55 -1.29 -8.11
N LYS A 657 17.65 -0.77 -7.26
CA LYS A 657 17.50 0.67 -6.93
C LYS A 657 17.55 0.98 -5.42
N SER A 658 17.47 0.01 -4.54
CA SER A 658 17.76 0.11 -3.10
C SER A 658 18.86 -0.89 -2.78
N ALA A 659 19.99 -0.42 -2.31
CA ALA A 659 21.07 -1.28 -1.81
C ALA A 659 20.62 -1.89 -0.52
#